data_edcc924a95be623c27f05ba41f0aafbf
#
_entry.id   edcc924a95be623c27f05ba41f0aafbf
#
_cell.length_a   1.000
_cell.length_b   1.000
_cell.length_c   1.000
_cell.angle_alpha   90.00
_cell.angle_beta   90.00
_cell.angle_gamma   90.00
#
_symmetry.space_group_name_H-M   'P 1'
#
loop_
_entity.id
_entity.type
_entity.pdbx_description
1 polymer ?
#
loop_
_entity_poly.entity_id
_entity_poly.type
_entity_poly.pdbx_seq_one_letter_code
_entity_poly.pdbx_strand_id
1 'polypeptide(L)'
;MQGESTLKHAPLIRGKTTRIIVTIEINPAGTTPPELIRNFCVIAHIDHGKSTLADRMLQITGVVEERNMRAQYLDRMDIERERGITIKSQAVRLPWVGLDNKNYILNLIDTPGHVDFTYEVSRSLEACEGTILLVDAAQGIEAQTLANLYLALENDMKIIPVLNKIDLPAAQPDKYAAELANIVGCKPSDVLRVSAKTGEGVKELLDLVVVEVPAPIGDPKAPARAMIFDSVYDTYRGVVTYVRVIDGKLTPREKIKMMSSGATHELLDIGVISPEPKSTKGLGVGEVGYLITGVKDVRQSRVGDTITDSIKPATQALAGFRDPKPMVFAGLFPIDGSDYPLLRDALDKLQLNDAALVYEPESSVALGFGYRCGFLGLLHLEIVRERLDREFNLSLISTAPSVGYRILLEDGQEISITNPSEFPSGKITEIFEPVVRATILTPSDYIGPVMELAQDRRGQMHNMDYLSEDRVEIRYTLPLAEIVFDFFDQLKSKTRGYASFDYEPSGEQVAELVKVDILLHGDPVDAFSSIVHKDKAYAYGVEMTGRLKELIPRQQFEVPIQAAIGARIIARETIRAIRKDVLAKCYGGDISRKRKLLDKQKEGKKRMKMVGRVEVPQEAFVAALQTNADSASKDK
;
A
#
# COMPACT_ATOMS: atom_id res chain seq x y z
N MET A 1 12.32 41.75 40.10
CA MET A 1 11.64 42.90 39.47
C MET A 1 11.01 42.37 38.22
N GLN A 2 9.69 42.36 38.26
CA GLN A 2 8.78 41.85 37.23
C GLN A 2 8.77 42.81 36.03
N GLY A 3 8.64 42.26 34.84
CA GLY A 3 8.35 42.98 33.60
C GLY A 3 7.36 42.18 32.79
N GLU A 4 6.07 42.34 33.11
CA GLU A 4 4.94 41.87 32.29
C GLU A 4 4.87 42.66 31.01
N SER A 5 4.88 42.02 29.86
CA SER A 5 4.58 42.58 28.54
C SER A 5 3.18 42.14 28.13
N THR A 6 2.23 43.01 28.37
CA THR A 6 0.83 42.91 27.92
C THR A 6 0.73 43.21 26.42
N LEU A 7 0.33 42.23 25.62
CA LEU A 7 -0.09 42.41 24.24
C LEU A 7 -1.49 43.05 24.19
N LYS A 8 -1.57 44.24 23.66
CA LYS A 8 -2.80 44.99 23.41
C LYS A 8 -3.47 44.49 22.13
N HIS A 9 -4.72 44.09 22.24
CA HIS A 9 -5.62 43.84 21.10
C HIS A 9 -5.86 45.11 20.30
N ALA A 10 -5.66 45.07 18.98
CA ALA A 10 -6.08 46.09 18.06
C ALA A 10 -7.53 45.86 17.59
N PRO A 11 -8.35 46.90 17.38
CA PRO A 11 -9.76 46.73 17.05
C PRO A 11 -10.00 46.40 15.58
N LEU A 12 -10.99 45.54 15.35
CA LEU A 12 -11.54 45.17 14.05
C LEU A 12 -12.09 46.38 13.30
N ILE A 13 -11.44 46.76 12.20
CA ILE A 13 -11.98 47.73 11.23
C ILE A 13 -12.75 46.96 10.15
N ARG A 14 -14.08 47.08 10.13
CA ARG A 14 -14.92 46.68 9.00
C ARG A 14 -14.71 47.63 7.83
N GLY A 15 -13.89 47.25 6.83
CA GLY A 15 -13.72 47.96 5.59
C GLY A 15 -14.14 47.08 4.39
N LYS A 16 -14.89 47.67 3.46
CA LYS A 16 -15.34 47.06 2.19
C LYS A 16 -14.15 46.50 1.43
N THR A 17 -14.15 45.18 1.19
CA THR A 17 -13.07 44.46 0.51
C THR A 17 -13.11 44.76 -0.99
N THR A 18 -12.34 45.73 -1.45
CA THR A 18 -11.94 45.81 -2.86
C THR A 18 -10.96 44.65 -3.09
N ARG A 19 -11.32 43.71 -3.95
CA ARG A 19 -10.40 42.66 -4.40
C ARG A 19 -9.25 43.31 -5.17
N ILE A 20 -8.14 43.58 -4.48
CA ILE A 20 -6.87 43.83 -5.13
C ILE A 20 -6.41 42.43 -5.59
N ILE A 21 -6.44 42.19 -6.90
CA ILE A 21 -5.73 41.05 -7.50
C ILE A 21 -4.25 41.40 -7.36
N VAL A 22 -3.65 40.98 -6.26
CA VAL A 22 -2.19 40.98 -6.10
C VAL A 22 -1.68 39.93 -7.05
N THR A 23 -1.12 40.33 -8.16
CA THR A 23 -0.35 39.43 -9.03
C THR A 23 0.87 39.00 -8.20
N ILE A 24 0.84 37.80 -7.65
CA ILE A 24 1.96 37.24 -6.89
C ILE A 24 3.11 37.08 -7.88
N GLU A 25 4.15 37.92 -7.78
CA GLU A 25 5.39 37.71 -8.54
C GLU A 25 6.07 36.44 -7.96
N ILE A 26 5.86 35.33 -8.63
CA ILE A 26 6.48 34.04 -8.26
C ILE A 26 7.95 34.11 -8.64
N ASN A 27 8.86 33.94 -7.68
CA ASN A 27 10.29 33.80 -7.96
C ASN A 27 10.50 32.64 -8.92
N PRO A 28 11.19 32.86 -10.07
CA PRO A 28 11.44 31.77 -11.00
C PRO A 28 12.26 30.67 -10.35
N ALA A 29 11.93 29.40 -10.63
CA ALA A 29 12.70 28.28 -10.14
C ALA A 29 14.18 28.37 -10.56
N GLY A 30 15.07 27.95 -9.67
CA GLY A 30 16.53 28.11 -9.79
C GLY A 30 17.06 29.46 -9.34
N THR A 31 16.18 30.36 -8.85
CA THR A 31 16.55 31.70 -8.33
C THR A 31 15.88 32.03 -7.01
N THR A 32 15.01 31.15 -6.49
CA THR A 32 14.35 31.35 -5.20
C THR A 32 15.38 31.19 -4.08
N PRO A 33 15.54 32.20 -3.19
CA PRO A 33 16.40 32.03 -2.02
C PRO A 33 15.88 30.91 -1.10
N PRO A 34 16.75 30.05 -0.56
CA PRO A 34 16.32 28.93 0.28
C PRO A 34 15.47 29.35 1.49
N GLU A 35 15.75 30.51 2.08
CA GLU A 35 14.99 31.08 3.20
C GLU A 35 13.51 31.36 2.88
N LEU A 36 13.15 31.48 1.60
CA LEU A 36 11.78 31.66 1.12
C LEU A 36 11.12 30.37 0.65
N ILE A 37 11.74 29.21 0.87
CA ILE A 37 11.22 27.90 0.51
C ILE A 37 10.77 27.15 1.77
N ARG A 38 9.65 26.42 1.68
CA ARG A 38 9.18 25.47 2.69
C ARG A 38 8.78 24.19 2.01
N ASN A 39 9.44 23.10 2.39
CA ASN A 39 9.09 21.76 1.91
C ASN A 39 8.34 21.03 3.03
N PHE A 40 7.14 20.59 2.75
CA PHE A 40 6.32 19.92 3.73
C PHE A 40 5.43 18.86 3.08
N CYS A 41 5.05 17.89 3.86
CA CYS A 41 4.08 16.87 3.48
C CYS A 41 2.88 16.85 4.43
N VAL A 42 1.86 16.08 4.08
CA VAL A 42 0.68 15.84 4.93
C VAL A 42 0.60 14.36 5.23
N ILE A 43 0.73 13.99 6.49
CA ILE A 43 0.50 12.64 6.98
C ILE A 43 -0.84 12.55 7.69
N ALA A 44 -1.61 11.52 7.37
CA ALA A 44 -2.96 11.34 7.89
C ALA A 44 -3.35 9.87 7.80
N HIS A 45 -4.28 9.46 8.66
CA HIS A 45 -5.00 8.20 8.45
C HIS A 45 -5.91 8.30 7.21
N ILE A 46 -6.30 7.14 6.66
CA ILE A 46 -7.28 7.06 5.57
C ILE A 46 -8.56 7.78 6.01
N ASP A 47 -9.20 8.51 5.08
CA ASP A 47 -10.43 9.28 5.30
C ASP A 47 -10.33 10.46 6.28
N HIS A 48 -9.17 10.82 6.83
CA HIS A 48 -9.02 12.03 7.66
C HIS A 48 -9.06 13.34 6.83
N GLY A 49 -9.14 13.25 5.51
CA GLY A 49 -9.36 14.38 4.61
C GLY A 49 -8.08 15.01 4.06
N LYS A 50 -7.00 14.23 3.93
CA LYS A 50 -5.71 14.65 3.37
C LYS A 50 -5.87 15.25 1.96
N SER A 51 -6.43 14.50 1.00
CA SER A 51 -6.62 14.96 -0.39
C SER A 51 -7.56 16.16 -0.48
N THR A 52 -8.58 16.25 0.39
CA THR A 52 -9.47 17.42 0.49
C THR A 52 -8.72 18.66 0.98
N LEU A 53 -7.79 18.49 1.93
CA LEU A 53 -6.95 19.58 2.43
C LEU A 53 -5.99 20.06 1.34
N ALA A 54 -5.35 19.14 0.61
CA ALA A 54 -4.48 19.46 -0.52
C ALA A 54 -5.25 20.23 -1.61
N ASP A 55 -6.45 19.78 -1.98
CA ASP A 55 -7.34 20.48 -2.92
C ASP A 55 -7.65 21.92 -2.46
N ARG A 56 -7.94 22.08 -1.17
CA ARG A 56 -8.22 23.40 -0.60
C ARG A 56 -7.00 24.33 -0.65
N MET A 57 -5.80 23.78 -0.40
CA MET A 57 -4.56 24.55 -0.53
C MET A 57 -4.31 24.98 -1.98
N LEU A 58 -4.53 24.09 -2.97
CA LEU A 58 -4.44 24.42 -4.40
C LEU A 58 -5.39 25.57 -4.79
N GLN A 59 -6.61 25.54 -4.27
CA GLN A 59 -7.63 26.55 -4.53
C GLN A 59 -7.27 27.91 -3.89
N ILE A 60 -6.88 27.92 -2.60
CA ILE A 60 -6.57 29.15 -1.86
C ILE A 60 -5.33 29.85 -2.41
N THR A 61 -4.31 29.07 -2.83
CA THR A 61 -3.08 29.61 -3.44
C THR A 61 -3.27 30.04 -4.90
N GLY A 62 -4.42 29.71 -5.50
CA GLY A 62 -4.74 30.09 -6.89
C GLY A 62 -3.96 29.32 -7.94
N VAL A 63 -3.29 28.23 -7.57
CA VAL A 63 -2.54 27.37 -8.50
C VAL A 63 -3.49 26.67 -9.46
N VAL A 64 -4.68 26.30 -8.98
CA VAL A 64 -5.79 25.79 -9.79
C VAL A 64 -6.94 26.80 -9.74
N GLU A 65 -7.38 27.25 -10.92
CA GLU A 65 -8.56 28.10 -11.02
C GLU A 65 -9.82 27.37 -10.55
N GLU A 66 -10.73 28.05 -9.88
CA GLU A 66 -11.94 27.47 -9.30
C GLU A 66 -12.77 26.66 -10.33
N ARG A 67 -12.86 27.15 -11.58
CA ARG A 67 -13.57 26.46 -12.67
C ARG A 67 -12.92 25.14 -13.13
N ASN A 68 -11.61 24.97 -12.87
CA ASN A 68 -10.83 23.81 -13.26
C ASN A 68 -10.63 22.84 -12.07
N MET A 69 -11.11 23.24 -10.88
CA MET A 69 -10.99 22.43 -9.68
C MET A 69 -11.88 21.20 -9.76
N ARG A 70 -11.31 20.06 -9.44
CA ARG A 70 -12.02 18.77 -9.29
C ARG A 70 -11.64 18.15 -7.94
N ALA A 71 -12.49 17.30 -7.40
CA ALA A 71 -12.18 16.58 -6.17
C ALA A 71 -10.97 15.68 -6.38
N GLN A 72 -10.11 15.59 -5.36
CA GLN A 72 -8.89 14.78 -5.37
C GLN A 72 -7.99 15.12 -6.58
N TYR A 73 -7.70 16.41 -6.74
CA TYR A 73 -7.00 16.93 -7.92
C TYR A 73 -5.61 16.31 -8.11
N LEU A 74 -4.90 16.02 -7.01
CA LEU A 74 -3.57 15.40 -7.02
C LEU A 74 -3.62 13.90 -7.25
N ASP A 75 -4.74 13.24 -6.94
CA ASP A 75 -4.92 11.80 -7.20
C ASP A 75 -5.17 11.59 -8.70
N ARG A 76 -4.12 11.21 -9.43
CA ARG A 76 -4.15 11.15 -10.91
C ARG A 76 -4.72 9.84 -11.45
N MET A 77 -4.61 8.75 -10.70
CA MET A 77 -5.15 7.46 -11.11
C MET A 77 -6.65 7.38 -10.83
N ASP A 78 -7.41 6.74 -11.72
CA ASP A 78 -8.85 6.52 -11.50
C ASP A 78 -9.09 5.67 -10.24
N ILE A 79 -8.24 4.67 -10.01
CA ILE A 79 -8.30 3.80 -8.84
C ILE A 79 -8.08 4.56 -7.51
N GLU A 80 -7.21 5.59 -7.50
CA GLU A 80 -7.03 6.46 -6.32
C GLU A 80 -8.32 7.19 -5.98
N ARG A 81 -8.98 7.77 -6.99
CA ARG A 81 -10.23 8.52 -6.81
C ARG A 81 -11.41 7.64 -6.42
N GLU A 82 -11.51 6.44 -7.01
CA GLU A 82 -12.60 5.50 -6.70
C GLU A 82 -12.48 4.93 -5.28
N ARG A 83 -11.25 4.62 -4.86
CA ARG A 83 -10.99 4.07 -3.52
C ARG A 83 -10.82 5.14 -2.44
N GLY A 84 -10.69 6.41 -2.83
CA GLY A 84 -10.47 7.51 -1.90
C GLY A 84 -9.09 7.50 -1.21
N ILE A 85 -8.10 6.84 -1.81
CA ILE A 85 -6.75 6.69 -1.25
C ILE A 85 -5.69 7.23 -2.21
N THR A 86 -4.68 7.90 -1.70
CA THR A 86 -3.47 8.22 -2.46
C THR A 86 -2.56 7.00 -2.49
N ILE A 87 -2.18 6.56 -3.69
CA ILE A 87 -1.28 5.42 -3.90
C ILE A 87 0.13 5.95 -4.13
N LYS A 88 0.26 7.01 -4.96
CA LYS A 88 1.54 7.56 -5.36
C LYS A 88 1.71 9.00 -4.92
N SER A 89 2.87 9.31 -4.36
CA SER A 89 3.21 10.66 -3.92
C SER A 89 3.21 11.65 -5.08
N GLN A 90 2.66 12.85 -4.85
CA GLN A 90 2.64 13.95 -5.83
C GLN A 90 3.22 15.20 -5.20
N ALA A 91 4.15 15.84 -5.88
CA ALA A 91 4.69 17.13 -5.44
C ALA A 91 4.03 18.27 -6.20
N VAL A 92 3.72 19.37 -5.49
CA VAL A 92 3.17 20.57 -6.10
C VAL A 92 3.77 21.83 -5.47
N ARG A 93 4.10 22.81 -6.32
CA ARG A 93 4.66 24.10 -5.94
C ARG A 93 3.53 25.12 -5.76
N LEU A 94 3.38 25.67 -4.55
CA LEU A 94 2.35 26.62 -4.15
C LEU A 94 2.99 27.98 -3.84
N PRO A 95 2.61 29.08 -4.50
CA PRO A 95 3.03 30.43 -4.11
C PRO A 95 2.20 30.91 -2.92
N TRP A 96 2.85 31.55 -1.94
CA TRP A 96 2.17 32.11 -0.78
C TRP A 96 2.79 33.43 -0.33
N VAL A 97 1.96 34.38 0.07
CA VAL A 97 2.42 35.61 0.68
C VAL A 97 2.31 35.49 2.17
N GLY A 98 3.46 35.44 2.85
CA GLY A 98 3.51 35.29 4.30
C GLY A 98 3.04 36.56 5.04
N LEU A 99 2.85 36.44 6.35
CA LEU A 99 2.47 37.57 7.23
C LEU A 99 3.49 38.70 7.23
N ASP A 100 4.74 38.43 6.84
CA ASP A 100 5.82 39.43 6.65
C ASP A 100 5.81 40.08 5.27
N ASN A 101 4.78 39.85 4.45
CA ASN A 101 4.60 40.29 3.08
C ASN A 101 5.68 39.86 2.09
N LYS A 102 6.43 38.77 2.42
CA LYS A 102 7.34 38.15 1.46
C LYS A 102 6.64 37.04 0.66
N ASN A 103 7.13 36.83 -0.55
CA ASN A 103 6.64 35.78 -1.44
C ASN A 103 7.40 34.46 -1.15
N TYR A 104 6.72 33.54 -0.53
CA TYR A 104 7.22 32.19 -0.23
C TYR A 104 6.83 31.19 -1.32
N ILE A 105 7.64 30.15 -1.44
CA ILE A 105 7.34 28.97 -2.22
C ILE A 105 7.15 27.80 -1.26
N LEU A 106 5.95 27.26 -1.28
CA LEU A 106 5.59 26.10 -0.48
C LEU A 106 5.57 24.88 -1.41
N ASN A 107 6.44 23.90 -1.18
CA ASN A 107 6.41 22.65 -1.91
C ASN A 107 5.64 21.64 -1.04
N LEU A 108 4.41 21.33 -1.44
CA LEU A 108 3.60 20.30 -0.84
C LEU A 108 3.93 18.98 -1.51
N ILE A 109 4.28 17.95 -0.72
CA ILE A 109 4.39 16.57 -1.17
C ILE A 109 3.22 15.80 -0.56
N ASP A 110 2.26 15.42 -1.41
CA ASP A 110 1.13 14.60 -1.00
C ASP A 110 1.57 13.14 -0.84
N THR A 111 1.27 12.50 0.29
CA THR A 111 1.78 11.19 0.67
C THR A 111 0.65 10.16 0.74
N PRO A 112 0.91 8.88 0.46
CA PRO A 112 -0.04 7.82 0.78
C PRO A 112 -0.37 7.79 2.28
N GLY A 113 -1.55 7.27 2.62
CA GLY A 113 -1.98 7.13 4.02
C GLY A 113 -2.05 5.68 4.51
N HIS A 114 -1.79 4.67 3.67
CA HIS A 114 -1.97 3.26 3.99
C HIS A 114 -0.65 2.59 4.38
N VAL A 115 -0.70 1.61 5.31
CA VAL A 115 0.45 0.86 5.81
C VAL A 115 1.27 0.19 4.70
N ASP A 116 0.65 -0.37 3.68
CA ASP A 116 1.35 -1.00 2.55
C ASP A 116 2.28 -0.04 1.81
N PHE A 117 2.02 1.28 1.91
CA PHE A 117 2.80 2.33 1.26
C PHE A 117 3.72 3.11 2.21
N THR A 118 4.03 2.56 3.38
CA THR A 118 4.95 3.19 4.37
C THR A 118 6.28 3.57 3.73
N TYR A 119 6.76 2.80 2.76
CA TYR A 119 7.96 3.10 2.00
C TYR A 119 7.84 4.41 1.19
N GLU A 120 6.68 4.67 0.55
CA GLU A 120 6.41 5.93 -0.16
C GLU A 120 6.31 7.11 0.82
N VAL A 121 5.72 6.86 2.01
CA VAL A 121 5.66 7.87 3.08
C VAL A 121 7.06 8.26 3.54
N SER A 122 7.92 7.29 3.87
CA SER A 122 9.30 7.55 4.31
C SER A 122 10.08 8.41 3.31
N ARG A 123 9.99 8.11 2.01
CA ARG A 123 10.64 8.91 0.96
C ARG A 123 10.15 10.36 0.91
N SER A 124 8.85 10.54 1.07
CA SER A 124 8.24 11.87 1.06
C SER A 124 8.65 12.68 2.28
N LEU A 125 8.75 12.03 3.45
CA LEU A 125 9.25 12.64 4.69
C LEU A 125 10.69 13.13 4.53
N GLU A 126 11.59 12.30 4.02
CA GLU A 126 12.99 12.68 3.79
C GLU A 126 13.15 13.84 2.79
N ALA A 127 12.16 14.05 1.92
CA ALA A 127 12.15 15.17 0.99
C ALA A 127 11.63 16.49 1.62
N CYS A 128 11.26 16.51 2.90
CA CYS A 128 10.63 17.64 3.58
C CYS A 128 11.37 18.03 4.87
N GLU A 129 11.23 19.29 5.29
CA GLU A 129 11.66 19.79 6.59
C GLU A 129 10.54 19.77 7.65
N GLY A 130 9.29 19.67 7.22
CA GLY A 130 8.15 19.64 8.12
C GLY A 130 7.01 18.80 7.61
N THR A 131 6.10 18.45 8.53
CA THR A 131 4.91 17.69 8.20
C THR A 131 3.69 18.19 8.94
N ILE A 132 2.54 18.16 8.26
CA ILE A 132 1.23 18.39 8.86
C ILE A 132 0.70 17.03 9.31
N LEU A 133 0.51 16.85 10.61
CA LEU A 133 -0.15 15.68 11.18
C LEU A 133 -1.64 15.96 11.27
N LEU A 134 -2.40 15.42 10.31
CA LEU A 134 -3.82 15.70 10.14
C LEU A 134 -4.67 14.61 10.81
N VAL A 135 -5.54 15.01 11.74
CA VAL A 135 -6.43 14.12 12.49
C VAL A 135 -7.87 14.58 12.31
N ASP A 136 -8.80 13.64 12.14
CA ASP A 136 -10.24 13.90 12.07
C ASP A 136 -10.78 14.23 13.46
N ALA A 137 -11.46 15.37 13.62
CA ALA A 137 -12.03 15.82 14.87
C ALA A 137 -13.23 14.99 15.34
N ALA A 138 -13.75 14.06 14.54
CA ALA A 138 -14.84 13.15 14.92
C ALA A 138 -14.33 11.73 15.26
N GLN A 139 -13.26 11.26 14.59
CA GLN A 139 -12.70 9.91 14.78
C GLN A 139 -11.53 9.91 15.77
N GLY A 140 -10.72 10.99 15.77
CA GLY A 140 -9.55 11.14 16.63
C GLY A 140 -8.33 10.39 16.09
N ILE A 141 -7.43 10.00 16.99
CA ILE A 141 -6.14 9.39 16.64
C ILE A 141 -6.34 7.92 16.28
N GLU A 142 -5.72 7.47 15.20
CA GLU A 142 -5.75 6.11 14.68
C GLU A 142 -4.33 5.50 14.67
N ALA A 143 -4.20 4.16 14.54
CA ALA A 143 -2.91 3.47 14.61
C ALA A 143 -1.89 4.00 13.57
N GLN A 144 -2.34 4.25 12.33
CA GLN A 144 -1.50 4.85 11.29
C GLN A 144 -1.06 6.28 11.61
N THR A 145 -1.85 7.03 12.40
CA THR A 145 -1.45 8.37 12.87
C THR A 145 -0.21 8.27 13.74
N LEU A 146 -0.19 7.29 14.65
CA LEU A 146 0.97 7.04 15.53
C LEU A 146 2.19 6.56 14.75
N ALA A 147 2.02 5.59 13.85
CA ALA A 147 3.11 5.08 13.03
C ALA A 147 3.75 6.19 12.18
N ASN A 148 2.94 6.99 11.50
CA ASN A 148 3.42 8.12 10.71
C ASN A 148 4.07 9.21 11.57
N LEU A 149 3.57 9.44 12.78
CA LEU A 149 4.18 10.36 13.75
C LEU A 149 5.59 9.89 14.15
N TYR A 150 5.76 8.59 14.46
CA TYR A 150 7.08 8.05 14.80
C TYR A 150 8.06 8.16 13.64
N LEU A 151 7.63 7.87 12.41
CA LEU A 151 8.45 8.07 11.21
C LEU A 151 8.88 9.55 11.04
N ALA A 152 7.98 10.50 11.32
CA ALA A 152 8.31 11.92 11.25
C ALA A 152 9.32 12.33 12.34
N LEU A 153 9.20 11.77 13.56
CA LEU A 153 10.14 12.01 14.66
C LEU A 153 11.51 11.40 14.38
N GLU A 154 11.58 10.20 13.79
CA GLU A 154 12.85 9.57 13.39
C GLU A 154 13.61 10.40 12.35
N ASN A 155 12.88 11.15 11.51
CA ASN A 155 13.45 12.05 10.50
C ASN A 155 13.69 13.49 11.03
N ASP A 156 13.58 13.73 12.35
CA ASP A 156 13.77 15.04 13.00
C ASP A 156 12.96 16.18 12.37
N MET A 157 11.73 15.86 11.91
CA MET A 157 10.86 16.81 11.21
C MET A 157 10.11 17.73 12.16
N LYS A 158 9.86 18.96 11.72
CA LYS A 158 8.92 19.86 12.41
C LYS A 158 7.49 19.37 12.17
N ILE A 159 6.77 19.02 13.25
CA ILE A 159 5.40 18.52 13.20
C ILE A 159 4.43 19.64 13.51
N ILE A 160 3.43 19.83 12.65
CA ILE A 160 2.32 20.76 12.83
C ILE A 160 1.06 19.93 13.08
N PRO A 161 0.56 19.84 14.33
CA PRO A 161 -0.65 19.09 14.65
C PRO A 161 -1.91 19.85 14.20
N VAL A 162 -2.80 19.19 13.45
CA VAL A 162 -4.01 19.79 12.88
C VAL A 162 -5.21 18.87 13.07
N LEU A 163 -6.31 19.42 13.58
CA LEU A 163 -7.61 18.78 13.62
C LEU A 163 -8.45 19.24 12.43
N ASN A 164 -8.89 18.30 11.63
CA ASN A 164 -9.74 18.54 10.46
C ASN A 164 -11.20 18.15 10.72
N LYS A 165 -12.07 18.53 9.83
CA LYS A 165 -13.51 18.25 9.83
C LYS A 165 -14.23 18.81 11.07
N ILE A 166 -13.80 19.96 11.57
CA ILE A 166 -14.46 20.65 12.69
C ILE A 166 -15.90 21.09 12.37
N ASP A 167 -16.28 21.08 11.10
CA ASP A 167 -17.63 21.36 10.60
C ASP A 167 -18.62 20.22 10.83
N LEU A 168 -18.16 19.02 11.20
CA LEU A 168 -19.04 17.88 11.43
C LEU A 168 -19.77 17.99 12.78
N PRO A 169 -21.07 17.63 12.85
CA PRO A 169 -21.83 17.64 14.12
C PRO A 169 -21.24 16.70 15.20
N ALA A 170 -20.57 15.63 14.79
CA ALA A 170 -19.93 14.67 15.69
C ALA A 170 -18.52 15.07 16.13
N ALA A 171 -17.98 16.20 15.63
CA ALA A 171 -16.64 16.66 15.98
C ALA A 171 -16.51 16.99 17.47
N GLN A 172 -15.40 16.55 18.08
CA GLN A 172 -15.04 16.83 19.46
C GLN A 172 -13.65 17.49 19.54
N PRO A 173 -13.52 18.73 19.01
CA PRO A 173 -12.20 19.35 18.81
C PRO A 173 -11.42 19.57 20.10
N ASP A 174 -12.09 19.86 21.24
CA ASP A 174 -11.39 20.05 22.52
C ASP A 174 -10.80 18.76 23.07
N LYS A 175 -11.54 17.64 22.97
CA LYS A 175 -11.07 16.32 23.39
C LYS A 175 -9.87 15.89 22.58
N TYR A 176 -10.01 15.88 21.26
CA TYR A 176 -8.95 15.38 20.37
C TYR A 176 -7.76 16.34 20.24
N ALA A 177 -7.95 17.66 20.50
CA ALA A 177 -6.81 18.56 20.62
C ALA A 177 -5.96 18.22 21.85
N ALA A 178 -6.58 17.86 22.98
CA ALA A 178 -5.84 17.45 24.17
C ALA A 178 -5.10 16.11 23.97
N GLU A 179 -5.75 15.12 23.35
CA GLU A 179 -5.13 13.83 23.01
C GLU A 179 -3.94 14.00 22.04
N LEU A 180 -4.12 14.76 20.94
CA LEU A 180 -3.10 15.01 19.94
C LEU A 180 -1.92 15.79 20.53
N ALA A 181 -2.20 16.81 21.35
CA ALA A 181 -1.18 17.59 22.03
C ALA A 181 -0.33 16.74 22.98
N ASN A 182 -0.95 15.81 23.68
CA ASN A 182 -0.24 14.90 24.60
C ASN A 182 0.75 14.01 23.85
N ILE A 183 0.35 13.46 22.68
CA ILE A 183 1.19 12.55 21.89
C ILE A 183 2.32 13.30 21.17
N VAL A 184 2.04 14.50 20.64
CA VAL A 184 3.06 15.34 19.97
C VAL A 184 3.99 16.04 20.97
N GLY A 185 3.56 16.18 22.22
CA GLY A 185 4.32 16.87 23.27
C GLY A 185 4.19 18.40 23.20
N CYS A 186 3.03 18.93 22.79
CA CYS A 186 2.73 20.36 22.70
C CYS A 186 1.56 20.74 23.60
N LYS A 187 1.09 21.99 23.52
CA LYS A 187 -0.12 22.41 24.23
C LYS A 187 -1.35 22.23 23.36
N PRO A 188 -2.55 21.95 23.95
CA PRO A 188 -3.80 21.87 23.20
C PRO A 188 -4.14 23.15 22.39
N SER A 189 -3.64 24.32 22.83
CA SER A 189 -3.76 25.59 22.12
C SER A 189 -2.94 25.66 20.82
N ASP A 190 -1.92 24.84 20.69
CA ASP A 190 -1.00 24.81 19.55
C ASP A 190 -1.54 23.89 18.43
N VAL A 191 -2.59 23.13 18.73
CA VAL A 191 -3.28 22.28 17.75
C VAL A 191 -4.23 23.15 16.92
N LEU A 192 -3.91 23.31 15.63
CA LEU A 192 -4.74 24.09 14.74
C LEU A 192 -6.01 23.34 14.36
N ARG A 193 -7.14 24.07 14.28
CA ARG A 193 -8.45 23.53 13.94
C ARG A 193 -8.86 24.02 12.56
N VAL A 194 -9.17 23.09 11.66
CA VAL A 194 -9.52 23.42 10.27
C VAL A 194 -10.73 22.62 9.78
N SER A 195 -11.35 23.14 8.75
CA SER A 195 -12.24 22.37 7.88
C SER A 195 -11.73 22.48 6.45
N ALA A 196 -11.15 21.41 5.95
CA ALA A 196 -10.71 21.32 4.55
C ALA A 196 -11.90 21.52 3.59
N LYS A 197 -13.09 21.06 3.98
CA LYS A 197 -14.33 21.17 3.20
C LYS A 197 -14.79 22.63 3.06
N THR A 198 -14.85 23.38 4.13
CA THR A 198 -15.32 24.79 4.12
C THR A 198 -14.20 25.78 3.81
N GLY A 199 -12.94 25.42 4.08
CA GLY A 199 -11.77 26.27 3.97
C GLY A 199 -11.44 27.03 5.25
N GLU A 200 -12.19 26.82 6.33
CA GLU A 200 -11.95 27.44 7.64
C GLU A 200 -10.60 27.00 8.20
N GLY A 201 -9.79 27.95 8.69
CA GLY A 201 -8.47 27.71 9.29
C GLY A 201 -7.35 27.33 8.30
N VAL A 202 -7.64 27.14 7.00
CA VAL A 202 -6.62 26.65 6.04
C VAL A 202 -5.63 27.75 5.64
N LYS A 203 -6.03 29.02 5.64
CA LYS A 203 -5.11 30.16 5.41
C LYS A 203 -4.13 30.29 6.57
N GLU A 204 -4.64 30.21 7.77
CA GLU A 204 -3.88 30.22 9.01
C GLU A 204 -2.89 29.06 9.05
N LEU A 205 -3.28 27.89 8.51
CA LEU A 205 -2.40 26.73 8.37
C LEU A 205 -1.23 27.04 7.40
N LEU A 206 -1.48 27.66 6.25
CA LEU A 206 -0.42 28.04 5.32
C LEU A 206 0.54 29.08 5.92
N ASP A 207 0.01 30.05 6.69
CA ASP A 207 0.84 31.00 7.44
C ASP A 207 1.68 30.29 8.51
N LEU A 208 1.11 29.31 9.20
CA LEU A 208 1.81 28.51 10.21
C LEU A 208 2.93 27.66 9.59
N VAL A 209 2.69 27.09 8.40
CA VAL A 209 3.74 26.37 7.64
C VAL A 209 4.92 27.29 7.33
N VAL A 210 4.68 28.54 6.93
CA VAL A 210 5.76 29.52 6.67
C VAL A 210 6.57 29.80 7.93
N VAL A 211 5.91 29.91 9.10
CA VAL A 211 6.55 30.27 10.37
C VAL A 211 7.28 29.09 11.01
N GLU A 212 6.64 27.93 11.03
CA GLU A 212 7.10 26.79 11.83
C GLU A 212 8.02 25.82 11.06
N VAL A 213 7.80 25.63 9.75
CA VAL A 213 8.65 24.73 8.96
C VAL A 213 9.98 25.41 8.70
N PRO A 214 11.12 24.78 9.02
CA PRO A 214 12.43 25.35 8.73
C PRO A 214 12.65 25.55 7.23
N ALA A 215 13.50 26.53 6.90
CA ALA A 215 13.99 26.67 5.53
C ALA A 215 14.97 25.53 5.20
N PRO A 216 15.02 25.06 3.95
CA PRO A 216 15.99 24.05 3.54
C PRO A 216 17.43 24.54 3.72
N ILE A 217 18.30 23.65 4.20
CA ILE A 217 19.71 23.92 4.42
C ILE A 217 20.52 23.32 3.28
N GLY A 218 21.48 24.07 2.71
CA GLY A 218 22.41 23.61 1.68
C GLY A 218 23.33 24.71 1.20
N ASP A 219 24.42 24.35 0.53
CA ASP A 219 25.38 25.30 -0.04
C ASP A 219 25.13 25.52 -1.54
N PRO A 220 24.66 26.72 -1.96
CA PRO A 220 24.43 27.01 -3.38
C PRO A 220 25.69 26.99 -4.26
N LYS A 221 26.90 27.03 -3.66
CA LYS A 221 28.18 27.04 -4.37
C LYS A 221 28.85 25.65 -4.42
N ALA A 222 28.34 24.70 -3.65
CA ALA A 222 28.85 23.32 -3.67
C ALA A 222 28.50 22.62 -5.01
N PRO A 223 29.17 21.52 -5.34
CA PRO A 223 28.74 20.64 -6.41
C PRO A 223 27.29 20.21 -6.22
N ALA A 224 26.52 20.15 -7.32
CA ALA A 224 25.11 19.81 -7.23
C ALA A 224 24.92 18.42 -6.61
N ARG A 225 24.00 18.33 -5.63
CA ARG A 225 23.47 17.10 -5.06
C ARG A 225 21.94 17.19 -5.04
N ALA A 226 21.28 16.31 -5.76
CA ALA A 226 19.84 16.21 -5.72
C ALA A 226 19.42 14.79 -5.37
N MET A 227 18.47 14.67 -4.47
CA MET A 227 17.89 13.40 -4.03
C MET A 227 16.74 13.02 -4.95
N ILE A 228 16.72 11.80 -5.45
CA ILE A 228 15.59 11.23 -6.19
C ILE A 228 14.61 10.68 -5.16
N PHE A 229 13.42 11.26 -5.04
CA PHE A 229 12.39 10.74 -4.14
C PHE A 229 11.29 9.96 -4.87
N ASP A 230 11.12 10.17 -6.20
CA ASP A 230 10.23 9.36 -7.04
C ASP A 230 10.68 9.36 -8.50
N SER A 231 10.23 8.35 -9.27
CA SER A 231 10.45 8.24 -10.71
C SER A 231 9.24 7.63 -11.40
N VAL A 232 8.86 8.20 -12.54
CA VAL A 232 7.70 7.75 -13.32
C VAL A 232 8.13 7.57 -14.77
N TYR A 233 7.69 6.49 -15.39
CA TYR A 233 7.85 6.31 -16.82
C TYR A 233 6.69 6.95 -17.58
N ASP A 234 7.03 7.88 -18.46
CA ASP A 234 6.12 8.51 -19.40
C ASP A 234 6.42 7.98 -20.82
N THR A 235 5.40 7.52 -21.54
CA THR A 235 5.57 6.90 -22.86
C THR A 235 6.16 7.84 -23.91
N TYR A 236 6.02 9.17 -23.72
CA TYR A 236 6.52 10.19 -24.66
C TYR A 236 7.84 10.81 -24.21
N ARG A 237 8.03 10.98 -22.88
CA ARG A 237 9.18 11.70 -22.30
C ARG A 237 10.27 10.76 -21.77
N GLY A 238 9.98 9.46 -21.69
CA GLY A 238 10.83 8.48 -21.01
C GLY A 238 10.71 8.60 -19.49
N VAL A 239 11.81 8.36 -18.77
CA VAL A 239 11.80 8.47 -17.30
C VAL A 239 11.78 9.92 -16.88
N VAL A 240 10.74 10.29 -16.13
CA VAL A 240 10.59 11.56 -15.41
C VAL A 240 11.00 11.31 -13.97
N THR A 241 12.09 11.94 -13.54
CA THR A 241 12.64 11.76 -12.19
C THR A 241 12.27 12.95 -11.34
N TYR A 242 11.63 12.73 -10.19
CA TYR A 242 11.30 13.77 -9.22
C TYR A 242 12.43 13.91 -8.22
N VAL A 243 12.89 15.15 -8.06
CA VAL A 243 14.06 15.44 -7.25
C VAL A 243 13.85 16.61 -6.31
N ARG A 244 14.58 16.56 -5.19
CA ARG A 244 14.85 17.70 -4.33
C ARG A 244 16.34 18.04 -4.39
N VAL A 245 16.66 19.30 -4.69
CA VAL A 245 18.05 19.78 -4.68
C VAL A 245 18.46 20.10 -3.25
N ILE A 246 19.55 19.45 -2.80
CA ILE A 246 20.12 19.69 -1.47
C ILE A 246 21.24 20.73 -1.55
N ASP A 247 22.19 20.57 -2.49
CA ASP A 247 23.28 21.51 -2.69
C ASP A 247 23.42 21.89 -4.16
N GLY A 248 24.06 23.03 -4.40
CA GLY A 248 24.36 23.51 -5.72
C GLY A 248 23.15 23.90 -6.55
N LYS A 249 23.24 23.69 -7.84
CA LYS A 249 22.18 24.02 -8.81
C LYS A 249 22.25 23.05 -9.98
N LEU A 250 21.08 22.68 -10.51
CA LEU A 250 20.94 21.92 -11.76
C LEU A 250 20.36 22.84 -12.84
N THR A 251 20.94 22.79 -14.06
CA THR A 251 20.47 23.56 -15.22
C THR A 251 20.27 22.67 -16.45
N PRO A 252 19.38 23.07 -17.40
CA PRO A 252 19.13 22.29 -18.60
C PRO A 252 20.41 22.12 -19.43
N ARG A 253 20.54 20.99 -20.13
CA ARG A 253 21.66 20.62 -21.01
C ARG A 253 22.98 20.33 -20.28
N GLU A 254 22.99 20.30 -18.96
CA GLU A 254 24.13 19.79 -18.21
C GLU A 254 24.20 18.26 -18.27
N LYS A 255 25.40 17.73 -18.14
CA LYS A 255 25.60 16.28 -17.95
C LYS A 255 25.56 15.97 -16.47
N ILE A 256 24.63 15.16 -16.08
CA ILE A 256 24.46 14.67 -14.72
C ILE A 256 24.98 13.25 -14.59
N LYS A 257 25.33 12.87 -13.36
CA LYS A 257 25.79 11.52 -13.01
C LYS A 257 24.91 10.98 -11.87
N MET A 258 24.41 9.77 -12.04
CA MET A 258 23.79 8.97 -10.99
C MET A 258 24.89 8.37 -10.12
N MET A 259 24.89 8.65 -8.81
CA MET A 259 26.04 8.27 -7.97
C MET A 259 26.07 6.77 -7.66
N SER A 260 24.91 6.09 -7.58
CA SER A 260 24.85 4.64 -7.31
C SER A 260 25.32 3.80 -8.49
N SER A 261 24.84 4.10 -9.70
CA SER A 261 25.15 3.34 -10.91
C SER A 261 26.39 3.85 -11.66
N GLY A 262 26.80 5.09 -11.40
CA GLY A 262 27.83 5.78 -12.14
C GLY A 262 27.41 6.22 -13.55
N ALA A 263 26.16 5.97 -13.96
CA ALA A 263 25.61 6.31 -15.26
C ALA A 263 25.57 7.83 -15.46
N THR A 264 25.93 8.29 -16.65
CA THR A 264 25.93 9.73 -17.00
C THR A 264 24.90 9.98 -18.08
N HIS A 265 24.08 11.00 -17.87
CA HIS A 265 23.00 11.38 -18.79
C HIS A 265 23.01 12.88 -19.03
N GLU A 266 22.50 13.29 -20.20
CA GLU A 266 22.24 14.71 -20.48
C GLU A 266 20.86 15.09 -19.91
N LEU A 267 20.79 16.24 -19.25
CA LEU A 267 19.55 16.77 -18.71
C LEU A 267 18.77 17.48 -19.83
N LEU A 268 17.80 16.78 -20.42
CA LEU A 268 17.03 17.28 -21.57
C LEU A 268 16.03 18.37 -21.16
N ASP A 269 15.34 18.18 -20.04
CA ASP A 269 14.41 19.17 -19.49
C ASP A 269 14.46 19.14 -17.95
N ILE A 270 14.19 20.29 -17.35
CA ILE A 270 14.10 20.50 -15.90
C ILE A 270 12.95 21.43 -15.60
N GLY A 271 12.20 21.14 -14.59
CA GLY A 271 11.05 21.99 -14.26
C GLY A 271 10.44 21.74 -12.90
N VAL A 272 9.35 22.42 -12.64
CA VAL A 272 8.53 22.35 -11.42
C VAL A 272 7.11 21.92 -11.76
N ILE A 273 6.37 21.42 -10.78
CA ILE A 273 4.96 21.03 -10.92
C ILE A 273 4.09 22.10 -10.24
N SER A 274 3.23 22.78 -11.01
CA SER A 274 2.39 23.88 -10.50
C SER A 274 1.12 24.09 -11.36
N PRO A 275 0.06 23.33 -11.20
CA PRO A 275 -0.05 21.92 -10.80
C PRO A 275 0.45 20.96 -11.89
N GLU A 276 0.55 21.45 -13.14
CA GLU A 276 1.10 20.73 -14.27
C GLU A 276 2.61 20.99 -14.41
N PRO A 277 3.35 20.07 -15.05
CA PRO A 277 4.78 20.26 -15.29
C PRO A 277 5.06 21.51 -16.11
N LYS A 278 5.93 22.39 -15.58
CA LYS A 278 6.39 23.63 -16.22
C LYS A 278 7.91 23.63 -16.30
N SER A 279 8.46 23.67 -17.52
CA SER A 279 9.91 23.77 -17.72
C SER A 279 10.46 25.09 -17.16
N THR A 280 11.66 25.01 -16.58
CA THR A 280 12.32 26.14 -15.91
C THR A 280 13.78 26.27 -16.34
N LYS A 281 14.43 27.34 -15.90
CA LYS A 281 15.86 27.60 -16.20
C LYS A 281 16.82 26.84 -15.25
N GLY A 282 16.30 26.08 -14.31
CA GLY A 282 17.07 25.30 -13.35
C GLY A 282 16.33 25.10 -12.03
N LEU A 283 16.94 24.33 -11.14
CA LEU A 283 16.53 24.13 -9.75
C LEU A 283 17.72 24.43 -8.85
N GLY A 284 17.50 25.23 -7.81
CA GLY A 284 18.49 25.58 -6.78
C GLY A 284 18.23 24.85 -5.46
N VAL A 285 19.04 25.16 -4.44
CA VAL A 285 18.94 24.58 -3.10
C VAL A 285 17.52 24.67 -2.54
N GLY A 286 17.01 23.53 -2.04
CA GLY A 286 15.69 23.39 -1.46
C GLY A 286 14.54 23.27 -2.45
N GLU A 287 14.78 23.51 -3.74
CA GLU A 287 13.70 23.41 -4.73
C GLU A 287 13.39 21.94 -5.07
N VAL A 288 12.08 21.68 -5.19
CA VAL A 288 11.50 20.40 -5.62
C VAL A 288 11.03 20.55 -7.06
N GLY A 289 11.36 19.56 -7.89
CA GLY A 289 10.98 19.58 -9.29
C GLY A 289 11.18 18.25 -10.00
N TYR A 290 11.15 18.28 -11.32
CA TYR A 290 11.37 17.10 -12.15
C TYR A 290 12.54 17.28 -13.11
N LEU A 291 13.14 16.14 -13.48
CA LEU A 291 14.20 16.03 -14.48
C LEU A 291 13.78 15.04 -15.57
N ILE A 292 14.11 15.34 -16.82
CA ILE A 292 13.97 14.43 -17.95
C ILE A 292 15.34 14.24 -18.56
N THR A 293 15.80 12.99 -18.55
CA THR A 293 17.16 12.62 -18.99
C THR A 293 17.19 11.75 -20.24
N GLY A 294 16.02 11.40 -20.79
CA GLY A 294 15.94 10.48 -21.94
C GLY A 294 16.25 9.02 -21.59
N VAL A 295 16.44 8.70 -20.33
CA VAL A 295 16.58 7.32 -19.84
C VAL A 295 15.30 6.56 -20.14
N LYS A 296 15.44 5.36 -20.69
CA LYS A 296 14.30 4.48 -21.03
C LYS A 296 14.06 3.39 -19.99
N ASP A 297 15.00 3.19 -19.08
CA ASP A 297 14.94 2.16 -18.03
C ASP A 297 15.00 2.83 -16.65
N VAL A 298 13.88 2.78 -15.92
CA VAL A 298 13.76 3.37 -14.56
C VAL A 298 14.81 2.82 -13.60
N ARG A 299 15.30 1.58 -13.81
CA ARG A 299 16.36 0.99 -12.99
C ARG A 299 17.67 1.80 -13.02
N GLN A 300 17.87 2.67 -14.01
CA GLN A 300 18.99 3.61 -14.06
C GLN A 300 18.73 4.92 -13.29
N SER A 301 17.49 5.17 -12.86
CA SER A 301 17.10 6.33 -12.07
C SER A 301 16.39 5.85 -10.80
N ARG A 302 17.12 5.11 -9.97
CA ARG A 302 16.57 4.51 -8.75
C ARG A 302 16.18 5.59 -7.75
N VAL A 303 15.06 5.39 -7.12
CA VAL A 303 14.64 6.22 -5.99
C VAL A 303 15.64 6.06 -4.84
N GLY A 304 15.99 7.17 -4.19
CA GLY A 304 17.04 7.23 -3.17
C GLY A 304 18.45 7.41 -3.72
N ASP A 305 18.64 7.41 -5.06
CA ASP A 305 19.95 7.75 -5.62
C ASP A 305 20.20 9.26 -5.56
N THR A 306 21.46 9.61 -5.61
CA THR A 306 21.93 11.00 -5.66
C THR A 306 22.35 11.36 -7.07
N ILE A 307 21.77 12.44 -7.57
CA ILE A 307 22.19 13.08 -8.82
C ILE A 307 23.23 14.15 -8.52
N THR A 308 24.33 14.13 -9.29
CA THR A 308 25.37 15.16 -9.22
C THR A 308 25.81 15.61 -10.63
N ASP A 309 26.52 16.75 -10.70
CA ASP A 309 27.18 17.19 -11.94
C ASP A 309 28.25 16.17 -12.35
N SER A 310 28.30 15.81 -13.63
CA SER A 310 29.30 14.85 -14.13
C SER A 310 30.68 15.44 -14.29
N ILE A 311 30.83 16.77 -14.41
CA ILE A 311 32.10 17.49 -14.60
C ILE A 311 32.73 17.79 -13.23
N LYS A 312 31.92 18.21 -12.26
CA LYS A 312 32.32 18.51 -10.88
C LYS A 312 31.47 17.68 -9.91
N PRO A 313 31.67 16.36 -9.87
CA PRO A 313 30.84 15.51 -9.05
C PRO A 313 31.06 15.77 -7.55
N ALA A 314 29.98 15.64 -6.79
CA ALA A 314 30.07 15.58 -5.34
C ALA A 314 30.82 14.32 -4.90
N THR A 315 31.54 14.41 -3.78
CA THR A 315 32.34 13.30 -3.23
C THR A 315 31.53 12.30 -2.42
N GLN A 316 30.40 12.74 -1.85
CA GLN A 316 29.54 11.93 -0.99
C GLN A 316 28.11 11.92 -1.51
N ALA A 317 27.54 10.74 -1.66
CA ALA A 317 26.12 10.57 -1.93
C ALA A 317 25.30 11.00 -0.67
N LEU A 318 24.06 11.38 -0.90
CA LEU A 318 23.07 11.55 0.16
C LEU A 318 22.75 10.17 0.77
N ALA A 319 22.22 10.14 1.98
CA ALA A 319 21.69 8.91 2.54
C ALA A 319 20.61 8.37 1.57
N GLY A 320 20.79 7.13 1.14
CA GLY A 320 19.86 6.49 0.20
C GLY A 320 18.76 5.75 0.95
N PHE A 321 17.63 5.57 0.28
CA PHE A 321 16.55 4.72 0.77
C PHE A 321 16.96 3.24 0.73
N ARG A 322 16.35 2.45 1.60
CA ARG A 322 16.42 0.99 1.49
C ARG A 322 15.47 0.55 0.37
N ASP A 323 15.89 -0.44 -0.41
CA ASP A 323 14.97 -1.04 -1.39
C ASP A 323 13.80 -1.70 -0.65
N PRO A 324 12.55 -1.48 -1.11
CA PRO A 324 11.39 -2.12 -0.51
C PRO A 324 11.48 -3.62 -0.72
N LYS A 325 11.33 -4.39 0.36
CA LYS A 325 11.29 -5.85 0.28
C LYS A 325 9.83 -6.30 0.20
N PRO A 326 9.47 -7.15 -0.78
CA PRO A 326 8.14 -7.70 -0.83
C PRO A 326 7.91 -8.60 0.39
N MET A 327 6.71 -8.49 0.95
CA MET A 327 6.28 -9.27 2.13
C MET A 327 5.23 -10.32 1.76
N VAL A 328 4.45 -10.06 0.72
CA VAL A 328 3.35 -10.91 0.25
C VAL A 328 3.64 -11.37 -1.17
N PHE A 329 3.40 -12.63 -1.46
CA PHE A 329 3.64 -13.23 -2.76
C PHE A 329 2.38 -13.92 -3.29
N ALA A 330 2.08 -13.74 -4.58
CA ALA A 330 1.00 -14.45 -5.25
C ALA A 330 1.39 -14.77 -6.69
N GLY A 331 0.92 -15.91 -7.20
CA GLY A 331 1.01 -16.24 -8.61
C GLY A 331 -0.09 -15.52 -9.39
N LEU A 332 0.25 -14.87 -10.49
CA LEU A 332 -0.67 -14.25 -11.43
C LEU A 332 -0.66 -15.03 -12.74
N PHE A 333 -1.80 -15.59 -13.10
CA PHE A 333 -1.95 -16.43 -14.29
C PHE A 333 -3.02 -15.83 -15.23
N PRO A 334 -2.72 -15.68 -16.53
CA PRO A 334 -3.74 -15.22 -17.47
C PRO A 334 -4.82 -16.30 -17.63
N ILE A 335 -6.08 -15.86 -17.77
CA ILE A 335 -7.21 -16.76 -18.04
C ILE A 335 -7.02 -17.45 -19.38
N ASP A 336 -6.60 -16.71 -20.40
CA ASP A 336 -6.20 -17.26 -21.69
C ASP A 336 -4.68 -17.43 -21.72
N GLY A 337 -4.19 -18.66 -21.88
CA GLY A 337 -2.75 -18.96 -21.95
C GLY A 337 -2.02 -18.23 -23.08
N SER A 338 -2.71 -17.75 -24.10
CA SER A 338 -2.15 -16.92 -25.17
C SER A 338 -1.73 -15.52 -24.70
N ASP A 339 -2.28 -15.04 -23.59
CA ASP A 339 -1.99 -13.73 -23.01
C ASP A 339 -0.71 -13.70 -22.13
N TYR A 340 -0.04 -14.84 -21.95
CA TYR A 340 1.20 -14.90 -21.17
C TYR A 340 2.28 -13.89 -21.60
N PRO A 341 2.57 -13.68 -22.91
CA PRO A 341 3.50 -12.64 -23.34
C PRO A 341 2.99 -11.21 -23.03
N LEU A 342 1.67 -10.97 -23.14
CA LEU A 342 1.06 -9.69 -22.82
C LEU A 342 1.16 -9.38 -21.32
N LEU A 343 0.99 -10.40 -20.47
CA LEU A 343 1.16 -10.26 -19.01
C LEU A 343 2.60 -9.87 -18.67
N ARG A 344 3.59 -10.46 -19.32
CA ARG A 344 5.00 -10.06 -19.16
C ARG A 344 5.22 -8.60 -19.49
N ASP A 345 4.76 -8.17 -20.66
CA ASP A 345 4.95 -6.78 -21.13
C ASP A 345 4.22 -5.79 -20.20
N ALA A 346 3.07 -6.20 -19.65
CA ALA A 346 2.32 -5.38 -18.68
C ALA A 346 3.05 -5.28 -17.34
N LEU A 347 3.58 -6.39 -16.80
CA LEU A 347 4.37 -6.41 -15.56
C LEU A 347 5.65 -5.59 -15.72
N ASP A 348 6.36 -5.72 -16.86
CA ASP A 348 7.53 -4.88 -17.18
C ASP A 348 7.18 -3.39 -17.11
N LYS A 349 6.06 -2.97 -17.70
CA LYS A 349 5.61 -1.58 -17.69
C LYS A 349 5.18 -1.11 -16.30
N LEU A 350 4.49 -1.96 -15.53
CA LEU A 350 4.11 -1.62 -14.15
C LEU A 350 5.34 -1.45 -13.26
N GLN A 351 6.33 -2.35 -13.37
CA GLN A 351 7.58 -2.28 -12.61
C GLN A 351 8.37 -1.00 -12.89
N LEU A 352 8.23 -0.40 -14.09
CA LEU A 352 8.82 0.90 -14.38
C LEU A 352 8.31 2.02 -13.48
N ASN A 353 7.07 1.90 -12.99
CA ASN A 353 6.40 2.89 -12.15
C ASN A 353 6.26 2.45 -10.69
N ASP A 354 6.65 1.22 -10.39
CA ASP A 354 6.49 0.60 -9.08
C ASP A 354 7.73 -0.22 -8.72
N ALA A 355 8.66 0.40 -8.01
CA ALA A 355 9.92 -0.22 -7.63
C ALA A 355 9.75 -1.38 -6.62
N ALA A 356 8.59 -1.48 -5.98
CA ALA A 356 8.30 -2.53 -5.01
C ALA A 356 7.78 -3.82 -5.66
N LEU A 357 7.27 -3.74 -6.90
CA LEU A 357 6.79 -4.90 -7.64
C LEU A 357 7.99 -5.72 -8.15
N VAL A 358 8.09 -6.95 -7.68
CA VAL A 358 9.04 -7.94 -8.22
C VAL A 358 8.26 -9.11 -8.80
N TYR A 359 8.78 -9.74 -9.85
CA TYR A 359 8.14 -10.90 -10.43
C TYR A 359 9.16 -11.83 -11.08
N GLU A 360 8.83 -13.11 -11.11
CA GLU A 360 9.60 -14.17 -11.76
C GLU A 360 8.65 -15.15 -12.47
N PRO A 361 9.10 -15.82 -13.54
CA PRO A 361 8.27 -16.81 -14.22
C PRO A 361 7.86 -17.94 -13.29
N GLU A 362 6.58 -18.31 -13.35
CA GLU A 362 6.01 -19.43 -12.60
C GLU A 362 5.21 -20.33 -13.57
N SER A 363 5.19 -21.64 -13.30
CA SER A 363 4.36 -22.57 -14.01
C SER A 363 3.54 -23.42 -13.04
N SER A 364 2.25 -23.53 -13.30
CA SER A 364 1.31 -24.35 -12.56
C SER A 364 0.77 -25.47 -13.44
N VAL A 365 0.68 -26.67 -12.91
CA VAL A 365 0.09 -27.81 -13.62
C VAL A 365 -1.40 -27.55 -13.94
N ALA A 366 -2.07 -26.80 -13.05
CA ALA A 366 -3.49 -26.50 -13.16
C ALA A 366 -3.76 -25.24 -14.00
N LEU A 367 -2.94 -24.18 -13.86
CA LEU A 367 -3.19 -22.85 -14.42
C LEU A 367 -2.30 -22.51 -15.62
N GLY A 368 -1.29 -23.32 -15.94
CA GLY A 368 -0.36 -23.07 -17.03
C GLY A 368 0.78 -22.13 -16.66
N PHE A 369 1.19 -21.26 -17.60
CA PHE A 369 2.29 -20.31 -17.40
C PHE A 369 1.77 -19.00 -16.82
N GLY A 370 2.49 -18.46 -15.84
CA GLY A 370 2.21 -17.20 -15.17
C GLY A 370 3.46 -16.60 -14.55
N TYR A 371 3.28 -15.71 -13.60
CA TYR A 371 4.36 -15.07 -12.87
C TYR A 371 4.09 -15.09 -11.37
N ARG A 372 5.10 -15.48 -10.60
CA ARG A 372 5.14 -15.28 -9.15
C ARG A 372 5.52 -13.82 -8.89
N CYS A 373 4.60 -13.06 -8.30
CA CYS A 373 4.79 -11.66 -8.01
C CYS A 373 4.93 -11.43 -6.51
N GLY A 374 5.82 -10.50 -6.13
CA GLY A 374 5.98 -10.05 -4.76
C GLY A 374 5.45 -8.63 -4.59
N PHE A 375 4.78 -8.39 -3.47
CA PHE A 375 4.03 -7.17 -3.14
C PHE A 375 4.38 -6.69 -1.72
N LEU A 376 4.19 -5.39 -1.45
CA LEU A 376 4.37 -4.82 -0.11
C LEU A 376 3.32 -5.32 0.88
N GLY A 377 2.10 -5.54 0.41
CA GLY A 377 0.97 -6.01 1.21
C GLY A 377 -0.21 -6.40 0.33
N LEU A 378 -1.37 -6.64 0.95
CA LEU A 378 -2.59 -7.04 0.23
C LEU A 378 -3.17 -5.94 -0.63
N LEU A 379 -3.24 -4.72 -0.14
CA LEU A 379 -3.76 -3.60 -0.91
C LEU A 379 -2.90 -3.36 -2.14
N HIS A 380 -1.58 -3.51 -2.02
CA HIS A 380 -0.66 -3.42 -3.15
C HIS A 380 -0.96 -4.51 -4.21
N LEU A 381 -1.16 -5.77 -3.78
CA LEU A 381 -1.59 -6.87 -4.66
C LEU A 381 -2.89 -6.54 -5.42
N GLU A 382 -3.90 -6.06 -4.69
CA GLU A 382 -5.19 -5.69 -5.29
C GLU A 382 -5.05 -4.58 -6.32
N ILE A 383 -4.28 -3.53 -6.01
CA ILE A 383 -4.04 -2.40 -6.91
C ILE A 383 -3.33 -2.86 -8.18
N VAL A 384 -2.27 -3.67 -8.05
CA VAL A 384 -1.53 -4.19 -9.22
C VAL A 384 -2.46 -5.05 -10.10
N ARG A 385 -3.26 -5.94 -9.49
CA ARG A 385 -4.23 -6.77 -10.22
C ARG A 385 -5.27 -5.91 -10.95
N GLU A 386 -5.83 -4.91 -10.28
CA GLU A 386 -6.82 -4.00 -10.87
C GLU A 386 -6.23 -3.15 -11.98
N ARG A 387 -4.98 -2.70 -11.86
CA ARG A 387 -4.26 -2.00 -12.92
C ARG A 387 -3.99 -2.91 -14.13
N LEU A 388 -3.62 -4.17 -13.92
CA LEU A 388 -3.44 -5.14 -15.00
C LEU A 388 -4.74 -5.38 -15.77
N ASP A 389 -5.88 -5.44 -15.08
CA ASP A 389 -7.19 -5.56 -15.69
C ASP A 389 -7.58 -4.29 -16.47
N ARG A 390 -7.51 -3.10 -15.83
CA ARG A 390 -8.02 -1.84 -16.42
C ARG A 390 -7.08 -1.22 -17.46
N GLU A 391 -5.77 -1.17 -17.19
CA GLU A 391 -4.80 -0.50 -18.06
C GLU A 391 -4.35 -1.38 -19.22
N PHE A 392 -4.33 -2.72 -19.03
CA PHE A 392 -3.81 -3.68 -20.00
C PHE A 392 -4.87 -4.67 -20.51
N ASN A 393 -6.11 -4.60 -19.99
CA ASN A 393 -7.23 -5.49 -20.34
C ASN A 393 -6.88 -6.98 -20.19
N LEU A 394 -6.17 -7.32 -19.09
CA LEU A 394 -5.74 -8.66 -18.76
C LEU A 394 -6.63 -9.25 -17.66
N SER A 395 -7.39 -10.29 -17.99
CA SER A 395 -8.15 -11.04 -17.02
C SER A 395 -7.29 -12.12 -16.39
N LEU A 396 -7.08 -12.05 -15.06
CA LEU A 396 -6.09 -12.85 -14.34
C LEU A 396 -6.72 -13.69 -13.23
N ILE A 397 -6.15 -14.87 -13.02
CA ILE A 397 -6.34 -15.68 -11.81
C ILE A 397 -5.17 -15.38 -10.89
N SER A 398 -5.46 -14.99 -9.65
CA SER A 398 -4.47 -14.87 -8.58
C SER A 398 -4.52 -16.09 -7.69
N THR A 399 -3.36 -16.68 -7.36
CA THR A 399 -3.29 -17.70 -6.31
C THR A 399 -3.52 -17.08 -4.94
N ALA A 400 -3.76 -17.91 -3.92
CA ALA A 400 -3.80 -17.43 -2.54
C ALA A 400 -2.48 -16.71 -2.20
N PRO A 401 -2.56 -15.53 -1.54
CA PRO A 401 -1.35 -14.85 -1.11
C PRO A 401 -0.58 -15.71 -0.09
N SER A 402 0.74 -15.69 -0.18
CA SER A 402 1.66 -16.38 0.72
C SER A 402 2.75 -15.43 1.19
N VAL A 403 3.48 -15.83 2.22
CA VAL A 403 4.65 -15.10 2.71
C VAL A 403 5.94 -15.88 2.38
N GLY A 404 7.09 -15.22 2.48
CA GLY A 404 8.37 -15.90 2.34
C GLY A 404 8.71 -16.68 3.61
N TYR A 405 9.24 -17.89 3.47
CA TYR A 405 9.72 -18.73 4.57
C TYR A 405 11.18 -19.06 4.37
N ARG A 406 11.94 -19.10 5.45
CA ARG A 406 13.31 -19.61 5.45
C ARG A 406 13.35 -20.95 6.15
N ILE A 407 13.93 -21.95 5.50
CA ILE A 407 13.92 -23.35 5.94
C ILE A 407 15.36 -23.82 6.11
N LEU A 408 15.67 -24.37 7.29
CA LEU A 408 16.93 -25.02 7.58
C LEU A 408 16.76 -26.53 7.42
N LEU A 409 17.52 -27.14 6.52
CA LEU A 409 17.55 -28.58 6.29
C LEU A 409 18.54 -29.29 7.23
N GLU A 410 18.41 -30.61 7.38
CA GLU A 410 19.30 -31.41 8.23
C GLU A 410 20.79 -31.39 7.78
N ASP A 411 21.04 -31.14 6.48
CA ASP A 411 22.39 -31.01 5.93
C ASP A 411 23.03 -29.64 6.19
N GLY A 412 22.32 -28.74 6.88
CA GLY A 412 22.74 -27.38 7.20
C GLY A 412 22.52 -26.38 6.07
N GLN A 413 21.91 -26.78 4.95
CA GLN A 413 21.55 -25.84 3.88
C GLN A 413 20.35 -25.00 4.30
N GLU A 414 20.43 -23.68 4.07
CA GLU A 414 19.30 -22.75 4.21
C GLU A 414 18.70 -22.48 2.83
N ILE A 415 17.39 -22.60 2.73
CA ILE A 415 16.61 -22.26 1.54
C ILE A 415 15.52 -21.24 1.88
N SER A 416 15.28 -20.30 0.98
CA SER A 416 14.15 -19.35 1.08
C SER A 416 13.12 -19.72 0.03
N ILE A 417 11.88 -19.88 0.45
CA ILE A 417 10.77 -20.21 -0.45
C ILE A 417 9.66 -19.19 -0.31
N THR A 418 9.05 -18.82 -1.43
CA THR A 418 7.86 -17.96 -1.49
C THR A 418 6.65 -18.71 -2.03
N ASN A 419 6.90 -19.83 -2.71
CA ASN A 419 5.87 -20.67 -3.31
C ASN A 419 5.69 -21.98 -2.50
N PRO A 420 4.47 -22.34 -2.08
CA PRO A 420 4.20 -23.61 -1.41
C PRO A 420 4.65 -24.85 -2.20
N SER A 421 4.70 -24.78 -3.55
CA SER A 421 5.16 -25.89 -4.39
C SER A 421 6.64 -26.22 -4.20
N GLU A 422 7.45 -25.25 -3.75
CA GLU A 422 8.89 -25.40 -3.51
C GLU A 422 9.20 -25.97 -2.12
N PHE A 423 8.16 -26.27 -1.32
CA PHE A 423 8.35 -26.82 0.01
C PHE A 423 9.11 -28.14 -0.05
N PRO A 424 10.27 -28.27 0.64
CA PRO A 424 11.15 -29.42 0.49
C PRO A 424 10.50 -30.71 1.00
N SER A 425 10.72 -31.80 0.29
CA SER A 425 10.32 -33.15 0.71
C SER A 425 11.34 -33.84 1.64
N GLY A 426 12.52 -33.22 1.82
CA GLY A 426 13.59 -33.65 2.69
C GLY A 426 13.28 -33.42 4.18
N LYS A 427 14.21 -33.88 5.03
CA LYS A 427 14.08 -33.64 6.46
C LYS A 427 14.42 -32.18 6.79
N ILE A 428 13.52 -31.54 7.47
CA ILE A 428 13.58 -30.14 7.88
C ILE A 428 13.98 -30.10 9.36
N THR A 429 14.94 -29.26 9.71
CA THR A 429 15.33 -28.98 11.08
C THR A 429 14.48 -27.89 11.69
N GLU A 430 14.38 -26.73 11.02
CA GLU A 430 13.62 -25.58 11.48
C GLU A 430 12.98 -24.84 10.30
N ILE A 431 11.83 -24.24 10.54
CA ILE A 431 11.17 -23.34 9.59
C ILE A 431 11.00 -21.98 10.28
N PHE A 432 11.47 -20.94 9.61
CA PHE A 432 11.34 -19.56 10.07
C PHE A 432 10.23 -18.88 9.28
N GLU A 433 9.27 -18.30 10.01
CA GLU A 433 8.20 -17.47 9.44
C GLU A 433 8.43 -16.00 9.76
N PRO A 434 8.12 -15.08 8.83
CA PRO A 434 8.19 -13.65 9.08
C PRO A 434 7.16 -13.23 10.12
N VAL A 435 7.58 -12.36 11.05
CA VAL A 435 6.70 -11.76 12.04
C VAL A 435 6.67 -10.25 11.90
N VAL A 436 5.57 -9.69 12.35
CA VAL A 436 5.35 -8.24 12.38
C VAL A 436 5.08 -7.78 13.81
N ARG A 437 5.50 -6.57 14.10
CA ARG A 437 5.04 -5.81 15.26
C ARG A 437 3.75 -5.12 14.86
N ALA A 438 2.65 -5.51 15.46
CA ALA A 438 1.32 -4.99 15.19
C ALA A 438 0.90 -4.02 16.31
N THR A 439 0.37 -2.87 15.93
CA THR A 439 -0.23 -1.88 16.82
C THR A 439 -1.72 -1.81 16.54
N ILE A 440 -2.54 -2.11 17.54
CA ILE A 440 -4.00 -2.07 17.48
C ILE A 440 -4.49 -0.97 18.41
N LEU A 441 -5.20 0.00 17.86
CA LEU A 441 -5.85 1.04 18.63
C LEU A 441 -7.35 0.78 18.66
N THR A 442 -7.94 0.70 19.86
CA THR A 442 -9.35 0.32 20.03
C THR A 442 -9.97 1.01 21.24
N PRO A 443 -11.29 1.25 21.23
CA PRO A 443 -11.99 1.60 22.47
C PRO A 443 -11.87 0.49 23.52
N SER A 444 -11.85 0.87 24.80
CA SER A 444 -11.68 -0.04 25.94
C SER A 444 -12.72 -1.17 25.97
N ASP A 445 -13.93 -0.95 25.47
CA ASP A 445 -15.00 -1.95 25.39
C ASP A 445 -14.66 -3.15 24.49
N TYR A 446 -13.74 -3.00 23.56
CA TYR A 446 -13.37 -4.02 22.57
C TYR A 446 -12.04 -4.72 22.86
N ILE A 447 -11.39 -4.46 24.01
CA ILE A 447 -10.13 -5.11 24.39
C ILE A 447 -10.27 -6.64 24.35
N GLY A 448 -11.33 -7.20 24.96
CA GLY A 448 -11.58 -8.64 24.98
C GLY A 448 -11.65 -9.28 23.59
N PRO A 449 -12.54 -8.82 22.69
CA PRO A 449 -12.62 -9.30 21.32
C PRO A 449 -11.32 -9.17 20.51
N VAL A 450 -10.54 -8.11 20.72
CA VAL A 450 -9.23 -7.90 20.07
C VAL A 450 -8.20 -8.91 20.57
N MET A 451 -8.14 -9.11 21.90
CA MET A 451 -7.21 -10.10 22.49
C MET A 451 -7.54 -11.53 22.04
N GLU A 452 -8.82 -11.90 22.01
CA GLU A 452 -9.27 -13.20 21.49
C GLU A 452 -8.81 -13.40 20.04
N LEU A 453 -9.08 -12.41 19.16
CA LEU A 453 -8.68 -12.48 17.75
C LEU A 453 -7.17 -12.62 17.59
N ALA A 454 -6.39 -11.80 18.32
CA ALA A 454 -4.93 -11.85 18.24
C ALA A 454 -4.38 -13.21 18.75
N GLN A 455 -4.96 -13.76 19.81
CA GLN A 455 -4.57 -15.08 20.34
C GLN A 455 -4.89 -16.20 19.35
N ASP A 456 -6.06 -16.18 18.71
CA ASP A 456 -6.43 -17.13 17.66
C ASP A 456 -5.47 -17.07 16.47
N ARG A 457 -4.81 -15.93 16.25
CA ARG A 457 -3.79 -15.69 15.22
C ARG A 457 -2.36 -15.87 15.73
N ARG A 458 -2.16 -16.62 16.81
CA ARG A 458 -0.85 -16.90 17.42
C ARG A 458 -0.08 -15.65 17.86
N GLY A 459 -0.81 -14.57 18.15
CA GLY A 459 -0.23 -13.30 18.58
C GLY A 459 0.35 -13.36 19.99
N GLN A 460 1.50 -12.73 20.16
CA GLN A 460 2.15 -12.53 21.47
C GLN A 460 2.02 -11.07 21.87
N MET A 461 1.27 -10.80 22.94
CA MET A 461 1.08 -9.45 23.45
C MET A 461 2.35 -8.97 24.16
N HIS A 462 2.78 -7.76 23.82
CA HIS A 462 3.93 -7.10 24.46
C HIS A 462 3.52 -6.06 25.48
N ASN A 463 2.60 -5.19 25.08
CA ASN A 463 2.18 -4.06 25.90
C ASN A 463 0.74 -3.66 25.61
N MET A 464 0.13 -2.99 26.61
CA MET A 464 -1.20 -2.41 26.51
C MET A 464 -1.20 -1.09 27.27
N ASP A 465 -1.31 0.02 26.53
CA ASP A 465 -1.24 1.37 27.06
C ASP A 465 -2.56 2.11 26.86
N TYR A 466 -3.04 2.79 27.91
CA TYR A 466 -4.22 3.66 27.82
C TYR A 466 -3.79 5.06 27.33
N LEU A 467 -4.21 5.42 26.12
CA LEU A 467 -3.96 6.76 25.57
C LEU A 467 -4.93 7.80 26.14
N SER A 468 -6.16 7.37 26.47
CA SER A 468 -7.19 8.11 27.19
C SER A 468 -8.04 7.14 28.00
N GLU A 469 -9.03 7.67 28.75
CA GLU A 469 -9.96 6.83 29.53
C GLU A 469 -10.71 5.80 28.66
N ASP A 470 -10.98 6.17 27.41
CA ASP A 470 -11.80 5.39 26.48
C ASP A 470 -10.99 4.63 25.42
N ARG A 471 -9.67 4.90 25.26
CA ARG A 471 -8.85 4.37 24.15
C ARG A 471 -7.60 3.68 24.63
N VAL A 472 -7.35 2.51 24.03
CA VAL A 472 -6.23 1.63 24.38
C VAL A 472 -5.41 1.30 23.14
N GLU A 473 -4.11 1.39 23.27
CA GLU A 473 -3.12 0.88 22.33
C GLU A 473 -2.66 -0.50 22.79
N ILE A 474 -2.76 -1.51 21.93
CA ILE A 474 -2.31 -2.87 22.24
C ILE A 474 -1.26 -3.27 21.20
N ARG A 475 -0.08 -3.70 21.67
CA ARG A 475 1.04 -4.11 20.82
C ARG A 475 1.23 -5.62 20.85
N TYR A 476 1.29 -6.21 19.67
CA TYR A 476 1.50 -7.65 19.47
C TYR A 476 2.67 -7.92 18.54
N THR A 477 3.32 -9.09 18.72
CA THR A 477 4.01 -9.75 17.62
C THR A 477 3.07 -10.78 17.02
N LEU A 478 2.85 -10.70 15.71
CA LEU A 478 1.97 -11.58 14.95
C LEU A 478 2.73 -12.19 13.77
N PRO A 479 2.54 -13.50 13.47
CA PRO A 479 3.04 -14.05 12.22
C PRO A 479 2.37 -13.37 11.03
N LEU A 480 3.15 -12.94 10.04
CA LEU A 480 2.62 -12.22 8.88
C LEU A 480 1.58 -13.06 8.12
N ALA A 481 1.80 -14.36 7.99
CA ALA A 481 0.86 -15.28 7.35
C ALA A 481 -0.54 -15.30 7.97
N GLU A 482 -0.65 -14.99 9.27
CA GLU A 482 -1.93 -14.97 9.99
C GLU A 482 -2.70 -13.66 9.79
N ILE A 483 -2.03 -12.62 9.27
CA ILE A 483 -2.61 -11.29 9.03
C ILE A 483 -3.12 -11.18 7.60
N VAL A 484 -2.38 -11.76 6.65
CA VAL A 484 -2.54 -11.55 5.22
C VAL A 484 -3.92 -11.92 4.68
N PHE A 485 -4.69 -12.79 5.33
CA PHE A 485 -5.96 -13.26 4.74
C PHE A 485 -7.17 -12.42 5.14
N ASP A 486 -7.50 -12.34 6.41
CA ASP A 486 -8.79 -11.81 6.86
C ASP A 486 -8.73 -11.11 8.23
N PHE A 487 -7.53 -10.93 8.79
CA PHE A 487 -7.36 -10.37 10.12
C PHE A 487 -7.98 -8.97 10.24
N PHE A 488 -7.75 -8.11 9.27
CA PHE A 488 -8.26 -6.74 9.27
C PHE A 488 -9.80 -6.69 9.23
N ASP A 489 -10.40 -7.53 8.39
CA ASP A 489 -11.86 -7.60 8.27
C ASP A 489 -12.50 -8.16 9.53
N GLN A 490 -11.89 -9.18 10.12
CA GLN A 490 -12.35 -9.73 11.39
C GLN A 490 -12.18 -8.74 12.54
N LEU A 491 -11.07 -8.00 12.58
CA LEU A 491 -10.83 -6.95 13.54
C LEU A 491 -11.91 -5.87 13.45
N LYS A 492 -12.18 -5.36 12.25
CA LYS A 492 -13.25 -4.39 12.02
C LYS A 492 -14.62 -4.94 12.39
N SER A 493 -14.94 -6.15 12.01
CA SER A 493 -16.22 -6.79 12.31
C SER A 493 -16.42 -6.95 13.82
N LYS A 494 -15.44 -7.49 14.55
CA LYS A 494 -15.49 -7.71 16.01
C LYS A 494 -15.55 -6.40 16.80
N THR A 495 -15.04 -5.30 16.25
CA THR A 495 -14.98 -3.98 16.89
C THR A 495 -15.96 -2.97 16.29
N ARG A 496 -16.88 -3.41 15.42
CA ARG A 496 -17.85 -2.55 14.70
C ARG A 496 -17.18 -1.39 13.94
N GLY A 497 -15.98 -1.61 13.44
CA GLY A 497 -15.20 -0.62 12.70
C GLY A 497 -14.41 0.37 13.56
N TYR A 498 -14.45 0.26 14.89
CA TYR A 498 -13.79 1.21 15.78
C TYR A 498 -12.30 0.91 16.02
N ALA A 499 -11.81 -0.30 15.73
CA ALA A 499 -10.39 -0.59 15.87
C ALA A 499 -9.64 -0.20 14.60
N SER A 500 -8.50 0.42 14.79
CA SER A 500 -7.49 0.62 13.74
C SER A 500 -6.29 -0.29 13.95
N PHE A 501 -5.60 -0.60 12.87
CA PHE A 501 -4.53 -1.56 12.82
C PHE A 501 -3.39 -1.03 11.96
N ASP A 502 -2.18 -1.17 12.46
CA ASP A 502 -0.96 -0.89 11.75
C ASP A 502 0.09 -1.96 12.09
N TYR A 503 1.05 -2.21 11.20
CA TYR A 503 2.09 -3.19 11.45
C TYR A 503 3.40 -2.87 10.74
N GLU A 504 4.51 -3.32 11.31
CA GLU A 504 5.84 -3.21 10.73
C GLU A 504 6.57 -4.56 10.79
N PRO A 505 7.44 -4.88 9.82
CA PRO A 505 8.27 -6.07 9.87
C PRO A 505 9.14 -6.12 11.13
N SER A 506 9.16 -7.26 11.83
CA SER A 506 9.89 -7.41 13.10
C SER A 506 10.79 -8.66 13.13
N GLY A 507 11.27 -9.11 11.98
CA GLY A 507 12.16 -10.27 11.87
C GLY A 507 11.44 -11.58 11.59
N GLU A 508 11.98 -12.68 12.08
CA GLU A 508 11.49 -14.04 11.85
C GLU A 508 11.44 -14.80 13.17
N GLN A 509 10.54 -15.78 13.26
CA GLN A 509 10.47 -16.72 14.37
C GLN A 509 10.40 -18.17 13.88
N VAL A 510 10.86 -19.12 14.69
CA VAL A 510 10.70 -20.55 14.41
C VAL A 510 9.25 -20.96 14.63
N ALA A 511 8.70 -21.73 13.69
CA ALA A 511 7.32 -22.21 13.76
C ALA A 511 7.15 -23.65 13.22
N GLU A 512 6.18 -24.37 13.79
CA GLU A 512 5.79 -25.71 13.32
C GLU A 512 4.83 -25.61 12.12
N LEU A 513 5.38 -25.40 10.94
CA LEU A 513 4.62 -25.25 9.71
C LEU A 513 4.61 -26.54 8.90
N VAL A 514 3.51 -26.76 8.19
CA VAL A 514 3.32 -27.91 7.30
C VAL A 514 2.71 -27.45 5.98
N LYS A 515 3.09 -28.12 4.89
CA LYS A 515 2.43 -27.95 3.61
C LYS A 515 1.16 -28.79 3.57
N VAL A 516 0.04 -28.16 3.25
CA VAL A 516 -1.24 -28.84 2.96
C VAL A 516 -1.48 -28.79 1.46
N ASP A 517 -1.52 -29.95 0.83
CA ASP A 517 -1.86 -30.13 -0.57
C ASP A 517 -3.33 -30.47 -0.73
N ILE A 518 -3.99 -29.88 -1.72
CA ILE A 518 -5.35 -30.21 -2.11
C ILE A 518 -5.30 -31.11 -3.34
N LEU A 519 -5.90 -32.30 -3.22
CA LEU A 519 -5.93 -33.29 -4.29
C LEU A 519 -7.36 -33.37 -4.87
N LEU A 520 -7.46 -33.22 -6.17
CA LEU A 520 -8.69 -33.48 -6.93
C LEU A 520 -8.53 -34.79 -7.68
N HIS A 521 -9.37 -35.77 -7.34
CA HIS A 521 -9.34 -37.11 -7.95
C HIS A 521 -8.01 -37.87 -7.73
N GLY A 522 -7.22 -37.45 -6.73
CA GLY A 522 -5.90 -38.03 -6.40
C GLY A 522 -4.71 -37.22 -6.93
N ASP A 523 -4.94 -36.30 -7.84
CA ASP A 523 -3.90 -35.44 -8.40
C ASP A 523 -3.81 -34.14 -7.58
N PRO A 524 -2.61 -33.70 -7.17
CA PRO A 524 -2.41 -32.45 -6.45
C PRO A 524 -2.67 -31.25 -7.36
N VAL A 525 -3.36 -30.24 -6.83
CA VAL A 525 -3.60 -28.95 -7.49
C VAL A 525 -2.74 -27.91 -6.77
N ASP A 526 -1.61 -27.58 -7.36
CA ASP A 526 -0.59 -26.70 -6.80
C ASP A 526 -1.12 -25.31 -6.42
N ALA A 527 -2.05 -24.75 -7.21
CA ALA A 527 -2.68 -23.46 -6.95
C ALA A 527 -3.46 -23.40 -5.63
N PHE A 528 -3.87 -24.53 -5.05
CA PHE A 528 -4.56 -24.64 -3.76
C PHE A 528 -3.65 -25.12 -2.62
N SER A 529 -2.37 -25.41 -2.89
CA SER A 529 -1.41 -25.77 -1.86
C SER A 529 -1.09 -24.56 -0.98
N SER A 530 -1.00 -24.78 0.34
CA SER A 530 -0.70 -23.72 1.30
C SER A 530 0.23 -24.21 2.40
N ILE A 531 1.04 -23.30 2.94
CA ILE A 531 1.87 -23.55 4.12
C ILE A 531 1.12 -22.94 5.31
N VAL A 532 0.76 -23.80 6.28
CA VAL A 532 -0.03 -23.41 7.45
C VAL A 532 0.57 -23.98 8.73
N HIS A 533 0.23 -23.38 9.87
CA HIS A 533 0.63 -23.94 11.15
C HIS A 533 0.00 -25.33 11.37
N LYS A 534 0.76 -26.25 11.92
CA LYS A 534 0.36 -27.67 12.12
C LYS A 534 -0.98 -27.82 12.81
N ASP A 535 -1.24 -27.01 13.85
CA ASP A 535 -2.49 -27.07 14.60
C ASP A 535 -3.71 -26.62 13.79
N LYS A 536 -3.50 -25.74 12.80
CA LYS A 536 -4.57 -25.23 11.91
C LYS A 536 -4.75 -26.06 10.64
N ALA A 537 -3.83 -26.96 10.33
CA ALA A 537 -3.83 -27.70 9.08
C ALA A 537 -5.11 -28.50 8.85
N TYR A 538 -5.67 -29.11 9.89
CA TYR A 538 -6.93 -29.87 9.79
C TYR A 538 -8.12 -28.95 9.47
N ALA A 539 -8.27 -27.83 10.20
CA ALA A 539 -9.34 -26.87 10.01
C ALA A 539 -9.28 -26.26 8.59
N TYR A 540 -8.10 -25.86 8.14
CA TYR A 540 -7.84 -25.39 6.78
C TYR A 540 -8.26 -26.43 5.72
N GLY A 541 -7.85 -27.71 5.92
CA GLY A 541 -8.18 -28.78 5.00
C GLY A 541 -9.69 -29.05 4.90
N VAL A 542 -10.42 -29.01 6.01
CA VAL A 542 -11.88 -29.17 6.04
C VAL A 542 -12.57 -28.02 5.33
N GLU A 543 -12.17 -26.80 5.62
CA GLU A 543 -12.75 -25.60 5.01
C GLU A 543 -12.54 -25.58 3.49
N MET A 544 -11.29 -25.78 3.03
CA MET A 544 -10.97 -25.74 1.60
C MET A 544 -11.67 -26.86 0.82
N THR A 545 -11.69 -28.11 1.37
CA THR A 545 -12.41 -29.20 0.70
C THR A 545 -13.90 -28.99 0.67
N GLY A 546 -14.49 -28.35 1.69
CA GLY A 546 -15.89 -27.97 1.75
C GLY A 546 -16.25 -26.94 0.68
N ARG A 547 -15.49 -25.83 0.60
CA ARG A 547 -15.66 -24.78 -0.42
C ARG A 547 -15.56 -25.33 -1.84
N LEU A 548 -14.53 -26.11 -2.14
CA LEU A 548 -14.36 -26.72 -3.47
C LEU A 548 -15.50 -27.66 -3.85
N LYS A 549 -16.08 -28.37 -2.88
CA LYS A 549 -17.27 -29.21 -3.12
C LYS A 549 -18.50 -28.43 -3.55
N GLU A 550 -18.67 -27.22 -3.02
CA GLU A 550 -19.78 -26.34 -3.37
C GLU A 550 -19.58 -25.67 -4.74
N LEU A 551 -18.34 -25.27 -5.04
CA LEU A 551 -17.98 -24.51 -6.24
C LEU A 551 -17.80 -25.37 -7.49
N ILE A 552 -17.26 -26.60 -7.33
CA ILE A 552 -17.02 -27.48 -8.48
C ILE A 552 -18.34 -28.18 -8.88
N PRO A 553 -18.80 -28.05 -10.13
CA PRO A 553 -20.03 -28.66 -10.57
C PRO A 553 -19.91 -30.18 -10.61
N ARG A 554 -21.03 -30.87 -10.40
CA ARG A 554 -21.11 -32.33 -10.53
C ARG A 554 -20.72 -32.77 -11.93
N GLN A 555 -19.86 -33.79 -11.99
CA GLN A 555 -19.40 -34.39 -13.24
C GLN A 555 -20.00 -35.78 -13.47
N GLN A 556 -19.68 -36.40 -14.60
CA GLN A 556 -20.21 -37.75 -14.97
C GLN A 556 -19.70 -38.86 -14.04
N PHE A 557 -18.60 -38.58 -13.30
CA PHE A 557 -17.98 -39.49 -12.33
C PHE A 557 -17.86 -38.81 -10.97
N GLU A 558 -17.57 -39.60 -9.96
CA GLU A 558 -17.36 -39.12 -8.60
C GLU A 558 -15.98 -38.48 -8.48
N VAL A 559 -15.94 -37.25 -7.93
CA VAL A 559 -14.70 -36.50 -7.71
C VAL A 559 -14.43 -36.44 -6.22
N PRO A 560 -13.46 -37.22 -5.69
CA PRO A 560 -12.97 -37.04 -4.34
C PRO A 560 -12.08 -35.80 -4.28
N ILE A 561 -12.33 -34.94 -3.30
CA ILE A 561 -11.53 -33.78 -2.92
C ILE A 561 -10.87 -34.14 -1.60
N GLN A 562 -9.56 -34.03 -1.52
CA GLN A 562 -8.81 -34.44 -0.34
C GLN A 562 -7.79 -33.36 0.03
N ALA A 563 -7.62 -33.10 1.32
CA ALA A 563 -6.51 -32.34 1.85
C ALA A 563 -5.50 -33.29 2.47
N ALA A 564 -4.22 -33.13 2.16
CA ALA A 564 -3.17 -34.01 2.61
C ALA A 564 -1.93 -33.26 3.12
N ILE A 565 -1.25 -33.82 4.11
CA ILE A 565 0.09 -33.42 4.54
C ILE A 565 1.04 -34.55 4.12
N GLY A 566 1.83 -34.30 3.09
CA GLY A 566 2.61 -35.38 2.45
C GLY A 566 1.70 -36.51 1.96
N ALA A 567 1.94 -37.73 2.43
CA ALA A 567 1.13 -38.92 2.09
C ALA A 567 -0.14 -39.08 2.96
N ARG A 568 -0.30 -38.30 4.04
CA ARG A 568 -1.41 -38.46 4.99
C ARG A 568 -2.57 -37.57 4.63
N ILE A 569 -3.72 -38.15 4.29
CA ILE A 569 -4.98 -37.42 4.08
C ILE A 569 -5.52 -36.99 5.45
N ILE A 570 -5.79 -35.70 5.61
CA ILE A 570 -6.32 -35.07 6.83
C ILE A 570 -7.80 -34.71 6.71
N ALA A 571 -8.30 -34.37 5.51
CA ALA A 571 -9.71 -34.09 5.27
C ALA A 571 -10.13 -34.63 3.91
N ARG A 572 -11.41 -34.97 3.76
CA ARG A 572 -11.97 -35.50 2.52
C ARG A 572 -13.42 -35.12 2.33
N GLU A 573 -13.73 -34.60 1.16
CA GLU A 573 -15.07 -34.40 0.66
C GLU A 573 -15.25 -35.11 -0.67
N THR A 574 -16.50 -35.27 -1.14
CA THR A 574 -16.77 -35.99 -2.37
C THR A 574 -17.92 -35.33 -3.14
N ILE A 575 -17.65 -34.97 -4.39
CA ILE A 575 -18.69 -34.53 -5.34
C ILE A 575 -19.30 -35.77 -5.99
N ARG A 576 -20.59 -35.99 -5.77
CA ARG A 576 -21.32 -37.14 -6.35
C ARG A 576 -21.48 -36.99 -7.86
N ALA A 577 -21.30 -38.09 -8.59
CA ALA A 577 -21.54 -38.14 -10.04
C ALA A 577 -22.98 -37.77 -10.41
N ILE A 578 -23.15 -37.12 -11.57
CA ILE A 578 -24.46 -36.93 -12.18
C ILE A 578 -25.06 -38.31 -12.44
N ARG A 579 -26.26 -38.56 -11.93
CA ARG A 579 -27.02 -39.79 -12.19
C ARG A 579 -28.00 -39.55 -13.32
N LYS A 580 -27.80 -40.24 -14.44
CA LYS A 580 -28.82 -40.36 -15.48
C LYS A 580 -29.76 -41.47 -15.04
N ASP A 581 -31.05 -41.21 -15.01
CA ASP A 581 -32.04 -42.24 -14.73
C ASP A 581 -32.12 -43.20 -15.92
N VAL A 582 -31.32 -44.25 -15.86
CA VAL A 582 -31.28 -45.29 -16.91
C VAL A 582 -32.48 -46.23 -16.82
N LEU A 583 -33.29 -46.13 -15.75
CA LEU A 583 -34.48 -46.95 -15.53
C LEU A 583 -35.75 -46.24 -15.98
N ALA A 584 -35.74 -44.96 -16.29
CA ALA A 584 -36.92 -44.17 -16.70
C ALA A 584 -37.69 -44.75 -17.91
N LYS A 585 -36.97 -45.46 -18.79
CA LYS A 585 -37.56 -46.13 -19.98
C LYS A 585 -37.85 -47.64 -19.75
N CYS A 586 -37.67 -48.14 -18.53
CA CYS A 586 -37.95 -49.54 -18.22
C CYS A 586 -39.37 -49.69 -17.67
N TYR A 587 -40.36 -49.80 -18.60
CA TYR A 587 -41.71 -50.20 -18.24
C TYR A 587 -41.74 -51.73 -18.00
N GLY A 588 -42.21 -52.16 -16.80
CA GLY A 588 -42.38 -53.56 -16.45
C GLY A 588 -41.45 -54.06 -15.37
N GLY A 589 -41.81 -55.16 -14.72
CA GLY A 589 -41.18 -55.70 -13.51
C GLY A 589 -39.91 -56.52 -13.71
N ASP A 590 -39.21 -56.46 -14.86
CA ASP A 590 -37.97 -57.22 -15.08
C ASP A 590 -36.82 -56.69 -14.25
N ILE A 591 -36.65 -57.27 -13.07
CA ILE A 591 -35.62 -56.94 -12.08
C ILE A 591 -34.22 -57.24 -12.63
N SER A 592 -34.08 -58.28 -13.46
CA SER A 592 -32.74 -58.68 -13.98
C SER A 592 -32.23 -57.68 -15.01
N ARG A 593 -33.12 -57.13 -15.88
CA ARG A 593 -32.79 -56.07 -16.82
C ARG A 593 -32.45 -54.74 -16.14
N LYS A 594 -33.19 -54.37 -15.10
CA LYS A 594 -32.92 -53.18 -14.28
C LYS A 594 -31.54 -53.30 -13.63
N ARG A 595 -31.21 -54.46 -13.08
CA ARG A 595 -29.90 -54.72 -12.43
C ARG A 595 -28.74 -54.64 -13.43
N LYS A 596 -28.87 -55.28 -14.63
CA LYS A 596 -27.88 -55.17 -15.71
C LYS A 596 -27.63 -53.76 -16.19
N LEU A 597 -28.66 -52.91 -16.29
CA LEU A 597 -28.51 -51.50 -16.67
C LEU A 597 -27.80 -50.68 -15.62
N LEU A 598 -28.09 -50.91 -14.34
CA LEU A 598 -27.39 -50.27 -13.22
C LEU A 598 -25.92 -50.70 -13.14
N ASP A 599 -25.64 -52.01 -13.37
CA ASP A 599 -24.26 -52.54 -13.36
C ASP A 599 -23.46 -51.96 -14.54
N LYS A 600 -24.01 -51.89 -15.75
CA LYS A 600 -23.40 -51.20 -16.90
C LYS A 600 -23.13 -49.71 -16.64
N GLN A 601 -24.07 -49.01 -15.99
CA GLN A 601 -23.88 -47.64 -15.60
C GLN A 601 -22.72 -47.48 -14.58
N LYS A 602 -22.67 -48.38 -13.60
CA LYS A 602 -21.62 -48.43 -12.58
C LYS A 602 -20.25 -48.68 -13.21
N GLU A 603 -20.18 -49.66 -14.12
CA GLU A 603 -18.95 -49.98 -14.85
C GLU A 603 -18.49 -48.87 -15.77
N GLY A 604 -19.41 -48.23 -16.52
CA GLY A 604 -19.13 -47.06 -17.34
C GLY A 604 -18.59 -45.89 -16.54
N LYS A 605 -19.17 -45.61 -15.36
CA LYS A 605 -18.67 -44.56 -14.45
C LYS A 605 -17.30 -44.93 -13.90
N LYS A 606 -17.02 -46.21 -13.60
CA LYS A 606 -15.69 -46.65 -13.14
C LYS A 606 -14.64 -46.43 -14.24
N ARG A 607 -14.96 -46.70 -15.50
CA ARG A 607 -14.05 -46.42 -16.63
C ARG A 607 -13.84 -44.92 -16.85
N MET A 608 -14.91 -44.11 -16.78
CA MET A 608 -14.81 -42.63 -16.88
C MET A 608 -13.96 -42.06 -15.75
N LYS A 609 -14.07 -42.62 -14.52
CA LYS A 609 -13.24 -42.21 -13.40
C LYS A 609 -11.73 -42.49 -13.62
N MET A 610 -11.38 -43.49 -14.41
CA MET A 610 -9.97 -43.85 -14.69
C MET A 610 -9.34 -42.99 -15.79
N VAL A 611 -10.15 -42.31 -16.63
CA VAL A 611 -9.69 -41.56 -17.82
C VAL A 611 -10.04 -40.08 -17.78
N GLY A 612 -11.07 -39.72 -16.98
CA GLY A 612 -11.58 -38.34 -16.94
C GLY A 612 -10.67 -37.43 -16.12
N ARG A 613 -10.23 -36.32 -16.71
CA ARG A 613 -9.68 -35.19 -15.97
C ARG A 613 -10.81 -34.40 -15.33
N VAL A 614 -10.56 -33.88 -14.13
CA VAL A 614 -11.51 -33.01 -13.44
C VAL A 614 -11.36 -31.62 -14.02
N GLU A 615 -12.41 -31.13 -14.69
CA GLU A 615 -12.48 -29.74 -15.11
C GLU A 615 -12.93 -28.89 -13.91
N VAL A 616 -12.07 -28.00 -13.46
CA VAL A 616 -12.39 -26.99 -12.45
C VAL A 616 -12.70 -25.69 -13.21
N PRO A 617 -13.94 -25.17 -13.12
CA PRO A 617 -14.28 -23.89 -13.71
C PRO A 617 -13.41 -22.77 -13.13
N GLN A 618 -13.10 -21.76 -13.95
CA GLN A 618 -12.30 -20.61 -13.51
C GLN A 618 -12.95 -19.88 -12.33
N GLU A 619 -14.28 -19.76 -12.36
CA GLU A 619 -15.05 -19.17 -11.26
C GLU A 619 -14.84 -19.93 -9.94
N ALA A 620 -14.65 -21.25 -10.02
CA ALA A 620 -14.37 -22.07 -8.84
C ALA A 620 -12.94 -21.83 -8.29
N PHE A 621 -11.94 -21.58 -9.15
CA PHE A 621 -10.61 -21.15 -8.69
C PHE A 621 -10.68 -19.79 -8.01
N VAL A 622 -11.28 -18.81 -8.65
CA VAL A 622 -11.41 -17.45 -8.09
C VAL A 622 -12.17 -17.50 -6.76
N ALA A 623 -13.32 -18.17 -6.71
CA ALA A 623 -14.15 -18.22 -5.51
C ALA A 623 -13.53 -19.08 -4.38
N ALA A 624 -12.77 -20.14 -4.70
CA ALA A 624 -12.08 -20.94 -3.69
C ALA A 624 -10.89 -20.18 -3.06
N LEU A 625 -10.27 -19.29 -3.82
CA LEU A 625 -9.13 -18.48 -3.37
C LEU A 625 -9.55 -17.13 -2.76
N GLN A 626 -10.79 -16.67 -3.03
CA GLN A 626 -11.37 -15.51 -2.38
C GLN A 626 -11.68 -15.82 -0.91
N THR A 627 -11.28 -14.95 -0.01
CA THR A 627 -11.65 -15.01 1.40
C THR A 627 -13.13 -14.63 1.58
N ASN A 628 -13.74 -15.00 2.71
CA ASN A 628 -15.16 -14.72 3.01
C ASN A 628 -15.55 -13.22 2.97
N ALA A 629 -14.58 -12.32 2.94
CA ALA A 629 -14.79 -10.87 2.85
C ALA A 629 -15.41 -10.43 1.52
N ASP A 630 -14.99 -11.05 0.40
CA ASP A 630 -15.50 -10.69 -0.94
C ASP A 630 -16.92 -11.20 -1.21
N SER A 631 -17.41 -12.20 -0.46
CA SER A 631 -18.77 -12.73 -0.62
C SER A 631 -19.84 -11.83 0.01
N ALA A 632 -19.50 -11.06 1.03
CA ALA A 632 -20.44 -10.16 1.72
C ALA A 632 -20.71 -8.85 0.96
N SER A 633 -19.88 -8.48 0.00
CA SER A 633 -20.05 -7.25 -0.80
C SER A 633 -20.97 -7.40 -2.03
N LYS A 634 -21.27 -8.65 -2.46
CA LYS A 634 -22.14 -8.91 -3.62
C LYS A 634 -23.65 -9.00 -3.31
N ASP A 635 -24.01 -9.02 -2.02
CA ASP A 635 -25.41 -9.08 -1.56
C ASP A 635 -25.94 -7.73 -0.98
N LYS A 636 -25.33 -6.61 -1.39
CA LYS A 636 -25.84 -5.27 -1.08
C LYS A 636 -26.15 -4.45 -2.32
#